data_fd85caff2a946360714872667774ae7f
#
_entry.id   fd85caff2a946360714872667774ae7f
#
_cell.length_a   1.000
_cell.length_b   1.000
_cell.length_c   1.000
_cell.angle_alpha   90.00
_cell.angle_beta   90.00
_cell.angle_gamma   90.00
#
_symmetry.space_group_name_H-M   'P 1'
#
loop_
_entity.id
_entity.type
_entity.pdbx_description
1 polymer ?
#
loop_
_entity_poly.entity_id
_entity_poly.type
_entity_poly.pdbx_seq_one_letter_code
_entity_poly.pdbx_strand_id
1 'polypeptide(L)'
;MQTMSLHQIIYTSCMCGINGVNDGQQVFSYDASFKDANNDEVKSLFSYQPPVLEPGVIMTEEIALTLPKSYTYRKLDNGACALALNTYLGRDYMGSAGRFGNHLSHVIIADESDVQNYPCEFYGSSLLRDHMEFEEVNNPNRPDFLPEPVLERGFTVDIDTVIDFLSVDGRIEIFKNMLHAVLAFETERKRVVICDEPENVILWIAAIEYALPLKTALGINFSTYDFDPSLSASQICGVIPKGTRYTAESQRLHFVFDLYQNSCAEFEKDELYFDFIDTSMSFSYDSLQDFHRFILEGYSYDKADEKMYAAYRLYSFLSDGISGLTENEIKAALDFASEYALPAEQLRILQILFEQKDYLLRTDKQSFLCVMRYAISKYEVLSEDYRTVIKNLMVDRVLYEFLNNESGESAFASFYDEIDSVCRDSGFNVATELMRKSNREKLFAVMHNDIATWKIAFIVKVVSTFVKDQRVSVNDLLIDAPLGQTYYGLVQAVYSKNAQNGFFLVTQILDEFSVDCNYLVNMALNIEGMLFDLPNGNQEVASMWKYFGQTMVKCQRDDFATAYSVLGSYQRYEQIYMLYSLAMSNATGIAESQRIFNEHYKAFLTRDRDYSQQYGDQILNNYYRRLERFDSESAYDAKLDLFSIVSSARIDAPFAESLVKDIVKIIPFESPSRENGKLIQGTFEYLYNNLRKPVTGKLLLLVIAMVLEKCKKTSQLHDAFESLERLTANAKADMSRVTERSAERYFDWLLPEVCDLCERTSDIESLYDLFEMPSDVASLFFTSCAKIYLKQSKGDKDYGIFCEFLGLVFKKGNSQIREEIGKVLCKLSKQKLSDLDESVKDIYHSDRTALRQWDEIKDVAESTSPILNNLSNLFKRKKD
;
A
#
# COMPACT_ATOMS: atom_id res chain seq x y z
N MET A 1 13.56 2.78 -52.66
CA MET A 1 13.29 4.11 -52.13
C MET A 1 12.18 4.69 -52.96
N GLN A 2 10.93 4.74 -52.48
CA GLN A 2 9.89 5.56 -53.06
C GLN A 2 10.31 7.00 -52.80
N THR A 3 10.55 7.75 -53.85
CA THR A 3 10.68 9.21 -53.79
C THR A 3 9.31 9.71 -53.36
N MET A 4 9.20 10.08 -52.11
CA MET A 4 8.00 10.73 -51.60
C MET A 4 8.00 12.14 -52.14
N SER A 5 6.92 12.51 -52.78
CA SER A 5 6.79 13.79 -53.49
C SER A 5 6.11 14.82 -52.55
N LEU A 6 6.68 16.01 -52.56
CA LEU A 6 6.01 17.17 -52.01
C LEU A 6 4.73 17.45 -52.84
N HIS A 7 3.64 17.77 -52.14
CA HIS A 7 2.36 18.02 -52.80
C HIS A 7 1.89 19.43 -52.50
N GLN A 8 1.14 20.03 -53.44
CA GLN A 8 0.46 21.29 -53.19
C GLN A 8 -0.98 21.26 -53.74
N ILE A 9 -1.83 22.02 -53.10
CA ILE A 9 -3.22 22.21 -53.47
C ILE A 9 -3.69 23.63 -53.17
N ILE A 10 -4.42 24.21 -54.13
CA ILE A 10 -5.01 25.53 -54.03
C ILE A 10 -6.52 25.42 -54.06
N TYR A 11 -7.17 26.09 -53.06
CA TYR A 11 -8.62 26.19 -52.94
C TYR A 11 -9.03 27.65 -52.90
N THR A 12 -9.94 28.06 -53.77
CA THR A 12 -10.44 29.44 -53.83
C THR A 12 -11.72 29.50 -54.65
N SER A 13 -12.38 30.67 -54.70
CA SER A 13 -13.48 30.94 -55.62
C SER A 13 -12.94 31.11 -57.06
N CYS A 14 -13.34 30.28 -58.00
CA CYS A 14 -12.94 30.34 -59.41
C CYS A 14 -14.09 29.95 -60.33
N MET A 15 -13.98 30.37 -61.59
CA MET A 15 -14.97 30.05 -62.61
C MET A 15 -14.97 28.57 -63.00
N CYS A 16 -13.79 27.97 -63.02
CA CYS A 16 -13.63 26.52 -63.28
C CYS A 16 -12.47 25.98 -62.44
N GLY A 17 -12.69 24.89 -61.69
CA GLY A 17 -11.68 24.16 -60.97
C GLY A 17 -11.16 22.93 -61.68
N ILE A 18 -10.02 22.41 -61.19
CA ILE A 18 -9.31 21.23 -61.76
C ILE A 18 -10.23 19.99 -61.88
N ASN A 19 -11.20 19.84 -60.99
CA ASN A 19 -12.14 18.73 -60.99
C ASN A 19 -13.33 18.94 -61.95
N GLY A 20 -13.35 20.05 -62.71
CA GLY A 20 -14.41 20.37 -63.66
C GLY A 20 -15.72 20.84 -63.04
N VAL A 21 -15.68 21.29 -61.79
CA VAL A 21 -16.82 21.95 -61.11
C VAL A 21 -16.81 23.43 -61.56
N ASN A 22 -17.98 23.96 -61.86
CA ASN A 22 -18.13 25.33 -62.29
C ASN A 22 -18.66 26.20 -61.18
N ASP A 23 -18.21 27.44 -61.16
CA ASP A 23 -18.63 28.53 -60.34
C ASP A 23 -18.53 28.33 -58.80
N GLY A 24 -17.70 29.07 -58.16
CA GLY A 24 -17.66 29.22 -56.73
C GLY A 24 -16.39 28.70 -56.03
N GLN A 25 -16.53 28.60 -54.69
CA GLN A 25 -15.43 28.20 -53.81
C GLN A 25 -15.16 26.69 -53.97
N GLN A 26 -13.99 26.33 -54.53
CA GLN A 26 -13.64 24.98 -54.86
C GLN A 26 -12.09 24.77 -54.98
N VAL A 27 -11.67 23.52 -55.14
CA VAL A 27 -10.28 23.22 -55.45
C VAL A 27 -9.94 23.78 -56.82
N PHE A 28 -9.10 24.82 -56.86
CA PHE A 28 -8.63 25.43 -58.07
C PHE A 28 -7.71 24.45 -58.84
N SER A 29 -6.61 24.05 -58.22
CA SER A 29 -5.69 23.09 -58.83
C SER A 29 -4.83 22.42 -57.73
N TYR A 30 -4.19 21.30 -58.11
CA TYR A 30 -3.20 20.58 -57.29
C TYR A 30 -2.13 19.98 -58.20
N ASP A 31 -1.03 19.49 -57.69
CA ASP A 31 -0.02 18.80 -58.47
C ASP A 31 -0.49 17.42 -59.00
N ALA A 32 -0.03 17.02 -60.17
CA ALA A 32 -0.53 15.81 -60.86
C ALA A 32 -0.26 14.49 -60.09
N SER A 33 0.70 14.48 -59.16
CA SER A 33 1.08 13.33 -58.35
C SER A 33 0.26 13.19 -57.10
N PHE A 34 -0.49 14.21 -56.67
CA PHE A 34 -1.23 14.26 -55.42
C PHE A 34 -2.53 13.41 -55.50
N LYS A 35 -2.46 12.16 -55.00
CA LYS A 35 -3.59 11.24 -55.00
C LYS A 35 -4.66 11.54 -53.96
N ASP A 36 -4.26 12.12 -52.86
CA ASP A 36 -5.11 12.38 -51.66
C ASP A 36 -5.72 13.80 -51.64
N ALA A 37 -5.71 14.55 -52.76
CA ALA A 37 -6.23 15.89 -52.90
C ALA A 37 -7.73 16.02 -52.46
N ASN A 38 -8.46 14.93 -52.45
CA ASN A 38 -9.86 14.86 -52.01
C ASN A 38 -10.09 14.31 -50.60
N ASN A 39 -9.02 14.07 -49.83
CA ASN A 39 -9.11 13.61 -48.49
C ASN A 39 -9.80 14.67 -47.61
N ASP A 40 -10.70 14.26 -46.75
CA ASP A 40 -11.48 15.19 -45.89
C ASP A 40 -10.60 15.89 -44.84
N GLU A 41 -9.51 15.26 -44.40
CA GLU A 41 -8.53 15.88 -43.50
C GLU A 41 -7.78 17.02 -44.21
N VAL A 42 -7.37 16.83 -45.45
CA VAL A 42 -6.75 17.89 -46.28
C VAL A 42 -7.76 19.02 -46.53
N LYS A 43 -9.04 18.69 -46.82
CA LYS A 43 -10.09 19.70 -46.99
C LYS A 43 -10.37 20.52 -45.75
N SER A 44 -10.13 19.95 -44.56
CA SER A 44 -10.31 20.68 -43.31
C SER A 44 -9.34 21.87 -43.15
N LEU A 45 -8.18 21.82 -43.86
CA LEU A 45 -7.19 22.88 -43.90
C LEU A 45 -7.63 24.11 -44.71
N PHE A 46 -8.66 23.96 -45.57
CA PHE A 46 -9.25 25.08 -46.37
C PHE A 46 -10.21 25.95 -45.52
N SER A 47 -10.49 25.57 -44.27
CA SER A 47 -11.45 26.30 -43.47
C SER A 47 -10.87 27.62 -43.00
N TYR A 48 -11.52 28.71 -43.42
CA TYR A 48 -11.21 30.05 -42.99
C TYR A 48 -12.48 30.85 -42.78
N GLN A 49 -12.57 31.57 -41.66
CA GLN A 49 -13.66 32.49 -41.41
C GLN A 49 -13.05 33.85 -40.96
N PRO A 50 -13.34 34.94 -41.71
CA PRO A 50 -12.88 36.26 -41.32
C PRO A 50 -13.57 36.72 -40.06
N PRO A 51 -12.97 37.65 -39.27
CA PRO A 51 -13.61 38.24 -38.13
C PRO A 51 -14.88 39.02 -38.55
N VAL A 52 -15.88 38.99 -37.69
CA VAL A 52 -17.12 39.80 -37.92
C VAL A 52 -16.79 41.27 -37.73
N LEU A 53 -17.09 42.06 -38.75
CA LEU A 53 -16.90 43.52 -38.70
C LEU A 53 -17.76 44.17 -37.64
N GLU A 54 -17.33 45.35 -37.14
CA GLU A 54 -18.12 46.13 -36.19
C GLU A 54 -19.46 46.56 -36.82
N PRO A 55 -20.54 46.71 -36.02
CA PRO A 55 -21.83 47.13 -36.53
C PRO A 55 -21.76 48.43 -37.30
N GLY A 56 -22.24 48.45 -38.56
CA GLY A 56 -22.22 49.60 -39.44
C GLY A 56 -21.02 49.67 -40.37
N VAL A 57 -19.99 48.85 -40.20
CA VAL A 57 -18.86 48.77 -41.12
C VAL A 57 -19.23 47.81 -42.28
N ILE A 58 -19.09 48.28 -43.50
CA ILE A 58 -19.32 47.51 -44.72
C ILE A 58 -17.97 47.00 -45.23
N MET A 59 -17.90 45.75 -45.60
CA MET A 59 -16.71 45.14 -46.19
C MET A 59 -16.31 45.87 -47.46
N THR A 60 -15.08 46.33 -47.53
CA THR A 60 -14.43 46.90 -48.69
C THR A 60 -13.17 46.08 -49.04
N GLU A 61 -12.63 46.31 -50.24
CA GLU A 61 -11.37 45.65 -50.62
C GLU A 61 -10.19 46.06 -49.74
N GLU A 62 -10.15 47.33 -49.28
CA GLU A 62 -9.14 47.82 -48.37
C GLU A 62 -9.23 47.13 -47.00
N ILE A 63 -10.45 46.97 -46.48
CA ILE A 63 -10.66 46.21 -45.23
C ILE A 63 -10.30 44.74 -45.40
N ALA A 64 -10.67 44.14 -46.54
CA ALA A 64 -10.36 42.74 -46.84
C ALA A 64 -8.83 42.47 -46.76
N LEU A 65 -8.00 43.37 -47.23
CA LEU A 65 -6.54 43.30 -47.19
C LEU A 65 -5.97 43.40 -45.76
N THR A 66 -6.71 43.97 -44.80
CA THR A 66 -6.26 44.07 -43.40
C THR A 66 -6.73 42.94 -42.50
N LEU A 67 -7.52 42.01 -43.02
CA LEU A 67 -7.95 40.88 -42.25
C LEU A 67 -6.84 39.86 -41.96
N PRO A 68 -6.88 39.18 -40.79
CA PRO A 68 -5.80 38.26 -40.41
C PRO A 68 -5.67 37.11 -41.42
N LYS A 69 -4.45 36.83 -41.82
CA LYS A 69 -4.13 35.58 -42.50
C LYS A 69 -4.00 34.49 -41.45
N SER A 70 -4.43 33.29 -41.80
CA SER A 70 -4.24 32.12 -40.94
C SER A 70 -3.15 31.22 -41.55
N TYR A 71 -2.02 31.15 -40.88
CA TYR A 71 -0.97 30.19 -41.21
C TYR A 71 -1.13 29.02 -40.24
N THR A 72 -1.28 27.81 -40.78
CA THR A 72 -1.57 26.60 -40.03
C THR A 72 -0.55 25.51 -40.35
N TYR A 73 -0.02 24.89 -39.32
CA TYR A 73 0.73 23.65 -39.42
C TYR A 73 -0.06 22.51 -38.78
N ARG A 74 -0.12 21.38 -39.45
CA ARG A 74 -0.78 20.16 -38.91
C ARG A 74 -0.04 18.90 -39.33
N LYS A 75 0.18 18.01 -38.37
CA LYS A 75 0.58 16.65 -38.65
C LYS A 75 -0.68 15.84 -38.96
N LEU A 76 -0.72 15.21 -40.16
CA LEU A 76 -1.87 14.44 -40.62
C LEU A 76 -1.85 13.01 -40.04
N ASP A 77 -3.01 12.36 -40.04
CA ASP A 77 -3.16 10.98 -39.52
C ASP A 77 -2.22 9.97 -40.16
N ASN A 78 -1.82 10.19 -41.42
CA ASN A 78 -0.84 9.34 -42.14
C ASN A 78 0.63 9.68 -41.80
N GLY A 79 0.87 10.65 -40.88
CA GLY A 79 2.20 11.12 -40.48
C GLY A 79 2.83 12.21 -41.34
N ALA A 80 2.20 12.58 -42.45
CA ALA A 80 2.68 13.73 -43.27
C ALA A 80 2.47 15.06 -42.56
N CYS A 81 3.27 16.06 -42.91
CA CYS A 81 3.21 17.43 -42.44
C CYS A 81 2.47 18.30 -43.45
N ALA A 82 1.48 19.06 -43.01
CA ALA A 82 0.75 20.01 -43.84
C ALA A 82 0.99 21.45 -43.40
N LEU A 83 1.38 22.32 -44.31
CA LEU A 83 1.52 23.77 -44.13
C LEU A 83 0.40 24.43 -44.93
N ALA A 84 -0.44 25.23 -44.33
CA ALA A 84 -1.56 25.91 -44.99
C ALA A 84 -1.53 27.41 -44.73
N LEU A 85 -1.66 28.20 -45.77
CA LEU A 85 -1.89 29.64 -45.68
C LEU A 85 -3.30 29.95 -46.19
N ASN A 86 -4.12 30.54 -45.32
CA ASN A 86 -5.45 30.98 -45.64
C ASN A 86 -5.50 32.51 -45.61
N THR A 87 -5.92 33.07 -46.71
CA THR A 87 -5.98 34.54 -46.90
C THR A 87 -7.36 34.93 -47.40
N TYR A 88 -7.98 35.96 -46.79
CA TYR A 88 -9.22 36.49 -47.25
C TYR A 88 -9.00 37.39 -48.46
N LEU A 89 -9.58 37.05 -49.61
CA LEU A 89 -9.41 37.78 -50.85
C LEU A 89 -10.51 38.81 -51.10
N GLY A 90 -11.53 38.87 -50.27
CA GLY A 90 -12.63 39.79 -50.42
C GLY A 90 -13.67 39.31 -51.42
N ARG A 91 -13.63 39.77 -52.66
CA ARG A 91 -14.60 39.38 -53.71
C ARG A 91 -14.25 38.03 -54.34
N ASP A 92 -15.27 37.41 -54.95
CA ASP A 92 -15.11 36.16 -55.69
C ASP A 92 -14.46 36.44 -57.06
N TYR A 93 -14.30 35.37 -57.87
CA TYR A 93 -13.69 35.40 -59.17
C TYR A 93 -14.38 36.34 -60.19
N MET A 94 -15.58 36.82 -59.91
CA MET A 94 -16.32 37.82 -60.72
C MET A 94 -15.80 39.25 -60.50
N GLY A 95 -14.82 39.46 -59.65
CA GLY A 95 -14.20 40.77 -59.40
C GLY A 95 -15.21 41.79 -58.80
N SER A 96 -15.37 42.95 -59.42
CA SER A 96 -16.26 44.03 -58.95
C SER A 96 -17.75 43.66 -58.95
N ALA A 97 -18.15 42.67 -59.74
CA ALA A 97 -19.53 42.12 -59.76
C ALA A 97 -19.73 41.02 -58.76
N GLY A 98 -18.66 40.51 -58.17
CA GLY A 98 -18.71 39.36 -57.24
C GLY A 98 -19.12 39.68 -55.83
N ARG A 99 -19.45 38.61 -55.09
CA ARG A 99 -19.81 38.68 -53.67
C ARG A 99 -18.57 38.68 -52.79
N PHE A 100 -18.59 39.36 -51.66
CA PHE A 100 -17.61 39.20 -50.61
C PHE A 100 -17.77 37.83 -49.94
N GLY A 101 -16.65 37.22 -49.52
CA GLY A 101 -16.61 35.93 -48.84
C GLY A 101 -15.57 34.98 -49.45
N ASN A 102 -14.84 35.42 -50.47
CA ASN A 102 -13.82 34.63 -51.05
C ASN A 102 -12.54 34.59 -50.21
N HIS A 103 -12.00 33.44 -50.02
CA HIS A 103 -10.68 33.23 -49.47
C HIS A 103 -9.83 32.25 -50.29
N LEU A 104 -8.55 32.40 -50.22
CA LEU A 104 -7.56 31.51 -50.78
C LEU A 104 -6.99 30.64 -49.69
N SER A 105 -6.96 29.34 -49.95
CA SER A 105 -6.18 28.39 -49.15
C SER A 105 -5.11 27.73 -50.02
N HIS A 106 -3.86 27.95 -49.71
CA HIS A 106 -2.76 27.22 -50.32
C HIS A 106 -2.15 26.27 -49.29
N VAL A 107 -2.15 24.97 -49.60
CA VAL A 107 -1.68 23.91 -48.72
C VAL A 107 -0.51 23.16 -49.38
N ILE A 108 0.55 23.00 -48.63
CA ILE A 108 1.71 22.17 -49.00
C ILE A 108 1.70 20.95 -48.09
N ILE A 109 1.94 19.78 -48.62
CA ILE A 109 2.04 18.51 -47.87
C ILE A 109 3.39 17.90 -48.16
N ALA A 110 4.08 17.56 -47.08
CA ALA A 110 5.43 16.95 -47.14
C ALA A 110 5.49 15.76 -46.18
N ASP A 111 6.32 14.81 -46.50
CA ASP A 111 6.70 13.80 -45.53
C ASP A 111 7.50 14.43 -44.39
N GLU A 112 7.32 13.89 -43.17
CA GLU A 112 8.05 14.34 -42.00
C GLU A 112 9.58 14.34 -42.22
N SER A 113 10.10 13.33 -42.92
CA SER A 113 11.53 13.21 -43.24
C SER A 113 12.08 14.32 -44.16
N ASP A 114 11.22 14.99 -44.92
CA ASP A 114 11.58 16.06 -45.84
C ASP A 114 11.54 17.45 -45.14
N VAL A 115 10.91 17.55 -43.97
CA VAL A 115 10.84 18.78 -43.19
C VAL A 115 12.07 18.88 -42.31
N GLN A 116 13.06 19.65 -42.74
CA GLN A 116 14.35 19.84 -42.06
C GLN A 116 14.40 21.14 -41.23
N ASN A 117 13.35 21.93 -41.26
CA ASN A 117 13.20 23.19 -40.58
C ASN A 117 11.98 23.18 -39.62
N TYR A 118 11.96 24.07 -38.64
CA TYR A 118 10.78 24.25 -37.82
C TYR A 118 9.59 24.75 -38.63
N PRO A 119 8.37 24.25 -38.39
CA PRO A 119 7.18 24.71 -39.15
C PRO A 119 6.98 26.22 -39.16
N CYS A 120 7.31 26.93 -38.09
CA CYS A 120 7.24 28.40 -38.04
C CYS A 120 8.16 29.11 -39.08
N GLU A 121 9.27 28.50 -39.48
CA GLU A 121 10.22 29.08 -40.44
C GLU A 121 9.67 29.15 -41.85
N PHE A 122 8.59 28.46 -42.19
CA PHE A 122 7.90 28.53 -43.45
C PHE A 122 6.91 29.70 -43.54
N TYR A 123 6.65 30.39 -42.43
CA TYR A 123 5.83 31.59 -42.44
C TYR A 123 6.47 32.67 -43.27
N GLY A 124 5.70 33.25 -44.21
CA GLY A 124 6.23 34.24 -45.17
C GLY A 124 7.09 33.66 -46.27
N SER A 125 7.15 32.34 -46.43
CA SER A 125 7.77 31.70 -47.57
C SER A 125 7.07 32.10 -48.88
N SER A 126 7.87 32.34 -49.92
CA SER A 126 7.37 32.55 -51.29
C SER A 126 6.67 31.31 -51.88
N LEU A 127 6.86 30.17 -51.26
CA LEU A 127 6.16 28.95 -51.60
C LEU A 127 4.65 29.05 -51.42
N LEU A 128 4.20 29.76 -50.37
CA LEU A 128 2.80 29.89 -50.00
C LEU A 128 2.16 31.11 -50.65
N ARG A 129 1.25 30.89 -51.61
CA ARG A 129 0.51 31.99 -52.24
C ARG A 129 -0.49 32.59 -51.30
N ASP A 130 -0.55 33.93 -51.28
CA ASP A 130 -1.51 34.73 -50.51
C ASP A 130 -2.47 35.52 -51.40
N HIS A 131 -2.34 35.42 -52.75
CA HIS A 131 -3.21 36.05 -53.76
C HIS A 131 -3.33 35.19 -54.98
N MET A 132 -4.30 35.50 -55.83
CA MET A 132 -4.56 34.90 -57.12
C MET A 132 -4.72 36.01 -58.17
N GLU A 133 -4.14 35.76 -59.34
CA GLU A 133 -4.40 36.67 -60.46
C GLU A 133 -5.83 36.53 -60.95
N PHE A 134 -6.47 37.66 -61.26
CA PHE A 134 -7.86 37.67 -61.72
C PHE A 134 -8.08 36.81 -62.96
N GLU A 135 -7.16 36.82 -63.90
CA GLU A 135 -7.15 36.05 -65.17
C GLU A 135 -7.09 34.53 -64.92
N GLU A 136 -6.42 34.11 -63.83
CA GLU A 136 -6.38 32.66 -63.47
C GLU A 136 -7.76 32.20 -63.01
N VAL A 137 -8.38 32.91 -62.09
CA VAL A 137 -9.66 32.49 -61.43
C VAL A 137 -10.88 32.74 -62.28
N ASN A 138 -10.86 33.75 -63.16
CA ASN A 138 -11.93 34.09 -64.06
C ASN A 138 -11.81 33.44 -65.46
N ASN A 139 -11.19 32.23 -65.51
CA ASN A 139 -11.00 31.47 -66.69
C ASN A 139 -12.04 30.34 -66.82
N PRO A 140 -12.77 30.25 -67.96
CA PRO A 140 -13.78 29.19 -68.10
C PRO A 140 -13.13 27.82 -68.39
N ASN A 141 -11.86 27.80 -68.72
CA ASN A 141 -11.13 26.54 -68.99
C ASN A 141 -10.65 25.94 -67.66
N ARG A 142 -10.58 24.60 -67.69
CA ARG A 142 -9.98 23.88 -66.60
C ARG A 142 -8.51 24.28 -66.40
N PRO A 143 -8.02 24.63 -65.21
CA PRO A 143 -6.65 24.97 -64.98
C PRO A 143 -5.71 23.74 -65.18
N ASP A 144 -4.45 23.99 -65.47
CA ASP A 144 -3.41 22.98 -65.51
C ASP A 144 -3.10 22.50 -64.10
N PHE A 145 -2.47 21.29 -63.97
CA PHE A 145 -1.90 20.83 -62.73
C PHE A 145 -0.79 21.78 -62.25
N LEU A 146 -0.72 21.98 -60.97
CA LEU A 146 0.37 22.72 -60.35
C LEU A 146 1.71 21.96 -60.50
N PRO A 147 2.84 22.65 -60.62
CA PRO A 147 4.14 22.00 -60.52
C PRO A 147 4.36 21.33 -59.19
N GLU A 148 5.28 20.40 -59.06
CA GLU A 148 5.75 19.89 -57.76
C GLU A 148 6.42 21.03 -56.97
N PRO A 149 6.04 21.29 -55.73
CA PRO A 149 6.62 22.38 -54.95
C PRO A 149 8.05 22.03 -54.49
N VAL A 150 8.85 23.05 -54.17
CA VAL A 150 10.13 22.93 -53.48
C VAL A 150 9.95 23.57 -52.12
N LEU A 151 10.26 22.85 -51.08
CA LEU A 151 10.09 23.34 -49.71
C LEU A 151 11.18 24.36 -49.40
N GLU A 152 10.82 25.64 -49.38
CA GLU A 152 11.69 26.75 -49.08
C GLU A 152 11.19 27.53 -47.86
N ARG A 153 12.08 27.80 -46.90
CA ARG A 153 11.73 28.58 -45.73
C ARG A 153 11.50 30.03 -46.04
N GLY A 154 10.76 30.73 -45.22
CA GLY A 154 10.61 32.18 -45.26
C GLY A 154 11.83 32.90 -44.66
N PHE A 155 11.79 34.23 -44.71
CA PHE A 155 12.81 35.10 -44.10
C PHE A 155 12.27 35.94 -42.96
N THR A 156 11.05 35.64 -42.49
CA THR A 156 10.33 36.45 -41.48
C THR A 156 10.58 35.94 -40.08
N VAL A 157 10.80 34.64 -39.91
CA VAL A 157 10.99 33.98 -38.59
C VAL A 157 12.31 33.25 -38.58
N ASP A 158 13.18 33.65 -37.68
CA ASP A 158 14.42 32.97 -37.32
C ASP A 158 14.69 33.10 -35.82
N ILE A 159 15.72 32.45 -35.32
CA ILE A 159 16.05 32.44 -33.89
C ILE A 159 16.42 33.84 -33.39
N ASP A 160 17.13 34.64 -34.16
CA ASP A 160 17.54 35.97 -33.75
C ASP A 160 16.30 36.90 -33.60
N THR A 161 15.37 36.84 -34.53
CA THR A 161 14.07 37.54 -34.45
C THR A 161 13.29 37.15 -33.20
N VAL A 162 13.29 35.85 -32.83
CA VAL A 162 12.57 35.35 -31.64
C VAL A 162 13.26 35.80 -30.36
N ILE A 163 14.58 35.77 -30.29
CA ILE A 163 15.35 36.27 -29.14
C ILE A 163 15.07 37.78 -28.93
N ASP A 164 15.12 38.58 -29.99
CA ASP A 164 14.82 40.00 -29.97
C ASP A 164 13.37 40.23 -29.50
N PHE A 165 12.42 39.42 -29.98
CA PHE A 165 11.03 39.47 -29.55
C PHE A 165 10.83 39.17 -28.07
N LEU A 166 11.50 38.12 -27.53
CA LEU A 166 11.42 37.74 -26.14
C LEU A 166 12.16 38.68 -25.20
N SER A 167 13.13 39.47 -25.70
CA SER A 167 13.91 40.45 -24.92
C SER A 167 13.07 41.62 -24.37
N VAL A 168 11.86 41.81 -24.89
CA VAL A 168 10.91 42.78 -24.37
C VAL A 168 10.45 42.35 -22.97
N ASP A 169 10.47 43.31 -22.03
CA ASP A 169 10.16 43.09 -20.61
C ASP A 169 8.83 42.31 -20.40
N GLY A 170 8.90 41.25 -19.60
CA GLY A 170 7.79 40.38 -19.26
C GLY A 170 7.48 39.27 -20.29
N ARG A 171 7.98 39.36 -21.53
CA ARG A 171 7.65 38.33 -22.55
C ARG A 171 8.25 36.97 -22.25
N ILE A 172 9.45 36.93 -21.72
CA ILE A 172 10.08 35.62 -21.37
C ILE A 172 9.26 34.82 -20.36
N GLU A 173 8.66 35.47 -19.37
CA GLU A 173 7.81 34.80 -18.39
C GLU A 173 6.49 34.30 -19.00
N ILE A 174 5.89 35.09 -19.90
CA ILE A 174 4.70 34.68 -20.65
C ILE A 174 5.04 33.46 -21.51
N PHE A 175 6.16 33.48 -22.22
CA PHE A 175 6.66 32.38 -23.02
C PHE A 175 6.87 31.11 -22.19
N LYS A 176 7.51 31.19 -21.02
CA LYS A 176 7.68 30.03 -20.14
C LYS A 176 6.35 29.42 -19.73
N ASN A 177 5.34 30.24 -19.44
CA ASN A 177 3.98 29.76 -19.17
C ASN A 177 3.32 29.12 -20.41
N MET A 178 3.51 29.68 -21.62
CA MET A 178 3.01 29.08 -22.86
C MET A 178 3.66 27.73 -23.13
N LEU A 179 4.97 27.63 -22.98
CA LEU A 179 5.71 26.38 -23.15
C LEU A 179 5.22 25.32 -22.15
N HIS A 180 5.05 25.68 -20.88
CA HIS A 180 4.48 24.76 -19.88
C HIS A 180 3.07 24.29 -20.32
N ALA A 181 2.21 25.18 -20.74
CA ALA A 181 0.86 24.86 -21.19
C ALA A 181 0.84 23.90 -22.39
N VAL A 182 1.82 24.02 -23.30
CA VAL A 182 1.98 23.09 -24.42
C VAL A 182 2.45 21.72 -23.95
N LEU A 183 3.43 21.65 -23.04
CA LEU A 183 3.92 20.40 -22.48
C LEU A 183 2.85 19.68 -21.63
N ALA A 184 1.93 20.43 -21.00
CA ALA A 184 0.81 19.89 -20.23
C ALA A 184 -0.40 19.47 -21.10
N PHE A 185 -0.35 19.63 -22.42
CA PHE A 185 -1.48 19.36 -23.30
C PHE A 185 -2.01 17.94 -23.20
N GLU A 186 -1.14 16.94 -23.17
CA GLU A 186 -1.55 15.54 -23.08
C GLU A 186 -2.23 15.19 -21.74
N THR A 187 -1.82 15.84 -20.68
CA THR A 187 -2.33 15.63 -19.31
C THR A 187 -3.64 16.39 -19.08
N GLU A 188 -3.68 17.67 -19.42
CA GLU A 188 -4.80 18.57 -19.15
C GLU A 188 -5.86 18.59 -20.26
N ARG A 189 -5.50 18.20 -21.48
CA ARG A 189 -6.36 18.24 -22.67
C ARG A 189 -6.91 19.64 -22.97
N LYS A 190 -6.19 20.69 -22.60
CA LYS A 190 -6.54 22.07 -22.86
C LYS A 190 -5.64 22.65 -23.92
N ARG A 191 -6.23 23.31 -24.94
CA ARG A 191 -5.49 24.03 -25.95
C ARG A 191 -4.89 25.30 -25.41
N VAL A 192 -3.83 25.76 -26.05
CA VAL A 192 -3.23 27.07 -25.83
C VAL A 192 -3.89 28.09 -26.80
N VAL A 193 -4.52 29.12 -26.25
CA VAL A 193 -5.16 30.21 -27.02
C VAL A 193 -4.36 31.47 -26.80
N ILE A 194 -3.78 32.03 -27.87
CA ILE A 194 -2.98 33.26 -27.83
C ILE A 194 -3.83 34.37 -28.47
N CYS A 195 -4.23 35.34 -27.66
CA CYS A 195 -4.95 36.52 -28.14
C CYS A 195 -3.93 37.68 -28.31
N ASP A 196 -3.42 37.82 -29.52
CA ASP A 196 -2.41 38.82 -29.90
C ASP A 196 -2.57 39.13 -31.41
N GLU A 197 -1.79 40.11 -31.90
CA GLU A 197 -1.67 40.36 -33.36
C GLU A 197 -1.12 39.11 -34.06
N PRO A 198 -1.65 38.72 -35.22
CA PRO A 198 -1.22 37.50 -35.93
C PRO A 198 0.29 37.41 -36.16
N GLU A 199 0.95 38.53 -36.36
CA GLU A 199 2.39 38.69 -36.56
C GLU A 199 3.18 38.39 -35.28
N ASN A 200 2.60 38.62 -34.10
CA ASN A 200 3.16 38.25 -32.81
C ASN A 200 2.85 36.79 -32.47
N VAL A 201 1.65 36.30 -32.85
CA VAL A 201 1.28 34.90 -32.58
C VAL A 201 2.27 33.92 -33.19
N ILE A 202 2.75 34.20 -34.42
CA ILE A 202 3.76 33.32 -35.04
C ILE A 202 5.12 33.36 -34.29
N LEU A 203 5.48 34.49 -33.68
CA LEU A 203 6.71 34.60 -32.90
C LEU A 203 6.60 33.88 -31.56
N TRP A 204 5.43 33.92 -30.92
CA TRP A 204 5.16 33.08 -29.75
C TRP A 204 5.25 31.58 -30.07
N ILE A 205 4.66 31.14 -31.19
CA ILE A 205 4.74 29.78 -31.68
C ILE A 205 6.19 29.39 -31.97
N ALA A 206 6.94 30.29 -32.63
CA ALA A 206 8.35 30.05 -32.95
C ALA A 206 9.21 29.92 -31.69
N ALA A 207 8.94 30.72 -30.66
CA ALA A 207 9.61 30.58 -29.37
C ALA A 207 9.39 29.23 -28.74
N ILE A 208 8.15 28.70 -28.82
CA ILE A 208 7.82 27.36 -28.34
C ILE A 208 8.53 26.27 -29.17
N GLU A 209 8.49 26.39 -30.49
CA GLU A 209 9.14 25.42 -31.38
C GLU A 209 10.65 25.37 -31.18
N TYR A 210 11.33 26.54 -31.12
CA TYR A 210 12.76 26.59 -30.89
C TYR A 210 13.20 26.11 -29.51
N ALA A 211 12.30 26.12 -28.53
CA ALA A 211 12.56 25.54 -27.21
C ALA A 211 12.52 24.00 -27.19
N LEU A 212 12.12 23.36 -28.27
CA LEU A 212 11.92 21.93 -28.39
C LEU A 212 12.78 21.33 -29.51
N PRO A 213 13.20 20.06 -29.42
CA PRO A 213 13.80 19.37 -30.54
C PRO A 213 12.89 19.39 -31.77
N LEU A 214 13.47 19.53 -32.97
CA LEU A 214 12.73 19.64 -34.22
C LEU A 214 11.66 18.52 -34.33
N LYS A 215 12.04 17.29 -34.08
CA LYS A 215 11.12 16.14 -34.16
C LYS A 215 9.94 16.25 -33.19
N THR A 216 10.16 16.81 -32.02
CA THR A 216 9.13 17.10 -31.02
C THR A 216 8.22 18.24 -31.48
N ALA A 217 8.81 19.32 -32.02
CA ALA A 217 8.06 20.46 -32.55
C ALA A 217 7.16 20.06 -33.73
N LEU A 218 7.60 19.16 -34.60
CA LEU A 218 6.79 18.58 -35.68
C LEU A 218 5.55 17.81 -35.19
N GLY A 219 5.45 17.50 -33.91
CA GLY A 219 4.26 16.92 -33.29
C GLY A 219 3.20 17.95 -32.85
N ILE A 220 3.50 19.26 -32.89
CA ILE A 220 2.65 20.33 -32.37
C ILE A 220 1.86 20.97 -33.50
N ASN A 221 0.54 20.79 -33.49
CA ASN A 221 -0.36 21.42 -34.46
C ASN A 221 -0.68 22.86 -34.00
N PHE A 222 -0.57 23.84 -34.90
CA PHE A 222 -0.89 25.21 -34.60
C PHE A 222 -1.61 25.96 -35.72
N SER A 223 -2.23 27.07 -35.38
CA SER A 223 -2.78 28.06 -36.28
C SER A 223 -2.53 29.47 -35.76
N THR A 224 -2.07 30.40 -36.61
CA THR A 224 -1.86 31.79 -36.21
C THR A 224 -3.14 32.59 -36.07
N TYR A 225 -4.24 32.13 -36.67
CA TYR A 225 -5.54 32.74 -36.52
C TYR A 225 -6.67 31.71 -36.64
N ASP A 226 -7.55 31.66 -35.66
CA ASP A 226 -8.80 30.92 -35.69
C ASP A 226 -9.96 31.80 -35.29
N PHE A 227 -11.08 31.68 -35.99
CA PHE A 227 -12.33 32.40 -35.69
C PHE A 227 -12.96 31.88 -34.39
N ASP A 228 -12.95 30.58 -34.19
CA ASP A 228 -13.50 29.90 -33.02
C ASP A 228 -12.49 28.94 -32.42
N PRO A 229 -11.80 29.31 -31.33
CA PRO A 229 -10.78 28.45 -30.72
C PRO A 229 -11.33 27.12 -30.18
N SER A 230 -12.65 27.06 -29.89
CA SER A 230 -13.30 25.83 -29.40
C SER A 230 -13.46 24.77 -30.48
N LEU A 231 -13.49 25.17 -31.75
CA LEU A 231 -13.59 24.29 -32.90
C LEU A 231 -12.23 24.02 -33.59
N SER A 232 -11.15 24.68 -33.16
CA SER A 232 -9.82 24.48 -33.73
C SER A 232 -9.38 23.04 -33.58
N ALA A 233 -8.71 22.50 -34.60
CA ALA A 233 -8.02 21.22 -34.51
C ALA A 233 -6.57 21.39 -34.03
N SER A 234 -6.10 22.62 -33.82
CA SER A 234 -4.73 22.98 -33.41
C SER A 234 -4.58 22.88 -31.89
N GLN A 235 -3.39 22.53 -31.43
CA GLN A 235 -3.01 22.58 -29.99
C GLN A 235 -2.75 24.02 -29.54
N ILE A 236 -2.19 24.83 -30.47
CA ILE A 236 -1.96 26.26 -30.26
C ILE A 236 -2.78 27.00 -31.31
N CYS A 237 -3.63 27.90 -30.90
CA CYS A 237 -4.42 28.74 -31.80
C CYS A 237 -4.36 30.22 -31.45
N GLY A 238 -4.05 31.04 -32.45
CA GLY A 238 -4.15 32.49 -32.36
C GLY A 238 -5.57 32.97 -32.54
N VAL A 239 -5.95 34.03 -31.83
CA VAL A 239 -7.22 34.71 -31.96
C VAL A 239 -7.02 36.21 -31.84
N ILE A 240 -7.91 37.02 -32.42
CA ILE A 240 -7.97 38.45 -32.16
C ILE A 240 -9.14 38.78 -31.22
N PRO A 241 -9.05 39.87 -30.43
CA PRO A 241 -10.01 40.18 -29.38
C PRO A 241 -11.43 40.56 -29.86
N LYS A 242 -11.56 40.95 -31.11
CA LYS A 242 -12.84 41.42 -31.68
C LYS A 242 -13.23 40.68 -32.93
N GLY A 243 -14.50 40.45 -33.12
CA GLY A 243 -15.03 39.83 -34.32
C GLY A 243 -14.88 38.31 -34.42
N THR A 244 -14.32 37.65 -33.40
CA THR A 244 -14.18 36.19 -33.27
C THR A 244 -15.13 35.65 -32.23
N ARG A 245 -15.20 34.35 -32.06
CA ARG A 245 -15.91 33.67 -30.97
C ARG A 245 -15.08 33.54 -29.69
N TYR A 246 -13.94 34.16 -29.65
CA TYR A 246 -13.15 34.22 -28.41
C TYR A 246 -13.89 35.04 -27.36
N THR A 247 -14.07 34.49 -26.16
CA THR A 247 -14.71 35.14 -25.01
C THR A 247 -13.95 34.86 -23.74
N ALA A 248 -14.20 35.68 -22.70
CA ALA A 248 -13.61 35.42 -21.37
C ALA A 248 -13.96 34.03 -20.79
N GLU A 249 -15.06 33.39 -21.24
CA GLU A 249 -15.43 32.04 -20.84
C GLU A 249 -14.47 30.98 -21.43
N SER A 250 -13.76 31.31 -22.50
CA SER A 250 -12.73 30.44 -23.11
C SER A 250 -11.62 30.08 -22.11
N GLN A 251 -11.36 30.91 -21.09
CA GLN A 251 -10.38 30.65 -20.03
C GLN A 251 -10.69 29.40 -19.20
N ARG A 252 -11.95 28.94 -19.17
CA ARG A 252 -12.31 27.69 -18.46
C ARG A 252 -12.00 26.44 -19.27
N LEU A 253 -11.99 26.56 -20.60
CA LEU A 253 -11.84 25.43 -21.51
C LEU A 253 -10.41 25.32 -22.08
N HIS A 254 -9.65 26.42 -22.05
CA HIS A 254 -8.34 26.54 -22.65
C HIS A 254 -7.36 27.25 -21.72
N PHE A 255 -6.07 27.07 -21.97
CA PHE A 255 -5.03 27.91 -21.43
C PHE A 255 -4.97 29.19 -22.28
N VAL A 256 -5.36 30.31 -21.72
CA VAL A 256 -5.51 31.57 -22.46
C VAL A 256 -4.39 32.53 -22.08
N PHE A 257 -3.79 33.11 -23.10
CA PHE A 257 -2.79 34.17 -23.03
C PHE A 257 -3.33 35.38 -23.79
N ASP A 258 -4.03 36.29 -23.09
CA ASP A 258 -4.65 37.48 -23.68
C ASP A 258 -3.72 38.66 -23.44
N LEU A 259 -2.92 39.01 -24.47
CA LEU A 259 -1.92 40.06 -24.40
C LEU A 259 -2.56 41.46 -24.49
N TYR A 260 -3.77 41.59 -25.04
CA TYR A 260 -4.51 42.84 -25.07
C TYR A 260 -5.07 43.24 -23.70
N GLN A 261 -5.54 42.23 -22.92
CA GLN A 261 -6.07 42.46 -21.58
C GLN A 261 -5.02 42.22 -20.49
N ASN A 262 -3.81 41.84 -20.85
CA ASN A 262 -2.73 41.44 -19.93
C ASN A 262 -3.21 40.37 -18.93
N SER A 263 -3.95 39.37 -19.44
CA SER A 263 -4.53 38.28 -18.69
C SER A 263 -4.01 36.95 -19.24
N CYS A 264 -2.91 36.47 -18.65
CA CYS A 264 -2.23 35.27 -19.07
C CYS A 264 -2.40 34.16 -18.05
N ALA A 265 -2.48 32.91 -18.49
CA ALA A 265 -2.43 31.77 -17.62
C ALA A 265 -1.06 31.66 -16.95
N GLU A 266 -1.05 31.35 -15.64
CA GLU A 266 0.14 31.18 -14.84
C GLU A 266 0.18 29.79 -14.27
N PHE A 267 1.39 29.22 -14.13
CA PHE A 267 1.62 27.85 -13.67
C PHE A 267 2.76 27.79 -12.65
N GLU A 268 2.69 26.81 -11.78
CA GLU A 268 3.85 26.35 -11.03
C GLU A 268 4.72 25.51 -11.99
N LYS A 269 5.91 26.01 -12.26
CA LYS A 269 6.81 25.47 -13.28
C LYS A 269 7.96 24.68 -12.66
N ASP A 270 8.51 23.77 -13.41
CA ASP A 270 9.75 23.09 -13.07
C ASP A 270 10.92 24.09 -13.14
N GLU A 271 11.38 24.57 -11.97
CA GLU A 271 12.38 25.62 -11.87
C GLU A 271 13.64 25.28 -12.67
N LEU A 272 14.18 24.08 -12.51
CA LEU A 272 15.45 23.69 -13.14
C LEU A 272 15.38 23.73 -14.67
N TYR A 273 14.31 23.19 -15.25
CA TYR A 273 14.13 23.19 -16.70
C TYR A 273 13.84 24.59 -17.24
N PHE A 274 12.97 25.35 -16.60
CA PHE A 274 12.60 26.67 -17.09
C PHE A 274 13.67 27.74 -16.86
N ASP A 275 14.56 27.60 -15.87
CA ASP A 275 15.77 28.45 -15.74
C ASP A 275 16.79 28.14 -16.84
N PHE A 276 16.92 26.86 -17.21
CA PHE A 276 17.74 26.50 -18.38
C PHE A 276 17.18 27.08 -19.69
N ILE A 277 15.86 26.97 -19.92
CA ILE A 277 15.20 27.54 -21.10
C ILE A 277 15.37 29.04 -21.13
N ASP A 278 15.14 29.73 -20.02
CA ASP A 278 15.33 31.20 -19.91
C ASP A 278 16.76 31.59 -20.25
N THR A 279 17.73 30.97 -19.62
CA THR A 279 19.15 31.24 -19.85
C THR A 279 19.54 30.95 -21.31
N SER A 280 19.06 29.86 -21.88
CA SER A 280 19.38 29.45 -23.23
C SER A 280 18.77 30.36 -24.27
N MET A 281 17.51 30.74 -24.11
CA MET A 281 16.83 31.68 -25.03
C MET A 281 17.31 33.11 -24.89
N SER A 282 17.86 33.51 -23.73
CA SER A 282 18.35 34.88 -23.49
C SER A 282 19.82 35.04 -23.84
N PHE A 283 20.67 34.02 -23.66
CA PHE A 283 22.12 34.21 -23.69
C PHE A 283 22.91 33.18 -24.46
N SER A 284 22.39 31.94 -24.62
CA SER A 284 23.19 30.82 -25.16
C SER A 284 22.32 29.76 -25.86
N TYR A 285 21.78 30.10 -26.99
CA TYR A 285 20.96 29.19 -27.77
C TYR A 285 21.70 27.88 -28.16
N ASP A 286 23.01 27.93 -28.29
CA ASP A 286 23.86 26.77 -28.55
C ASP A 286 23.68 25.69 -27.45
N SER A 287 23.51 26.09 -26.18
CA SER A 287 23.27 25.14 -25.08
C SER A 287 21.97 24.37 -25.25
N LEU A 288 20.94 25.04 -25.78
CA LEU A 288 19.66 24.43 -26.07
C LEU A 288 19.77 23.46 -27.27
N GLN A 289 20.53 23.83 -28.30
CA GLN A 289 20.83 22.96 -29.43
C GLN A 289 21.60 21.69 -29.00
N ASP A 290 22.52 21.79 -28.05
CA ASP A 290 23.25 20.66 -27.51
C ASP A 290 22.29 19.71 -26.75
N PHE A 291 21.36 20.25 -25.98
CA PHE A 291 20.30 19.48 -25.36
C PHE A 291 19.37 18.81 -26.38
N HIS A 292 18.98 19.54 -27.44
CA HIS A 292 18.18 18.96 -28.52
C HIS A 292 18.91 17.82 -29.23
N ARG A 293 20.19 18.00 -29.50
CA ARG A 293 21.03 16.95 -30.12
C ARG A 293 21.14 15.74 -29.22
N PHE A 294 21.32 15.94 -27.90
CA PHE A 294 21.34 14.87 -26.92
C PHE A 294 20.08 14.01 -27.00
N ILE A 295 18.88 14.62 -27.08
CA ILE A 295 17.63 13.90 -27.20
C ILE A 295 17.55 13.17 -28.56
N LEU A 296 17.83 13.87 -29.66
CA LEU A 296 17.65 13.33 -31.01
C LEU A 296 18.58 12.16 -31.31
N GLU A 297 19.82 12.19 -30.81
CA GLU A 297 20.82 11.17 -31.10
C GLU A 297 20.79 9.97 -30.16
N GLY A 298 20.41 10.19 -28.89
CA GLY A 298 20.50 9.19 -27.83
C GLY A 298 19.18 8.53 -27.41
N TYR A 299 18.03 9.12 -27.80
CA TYR A 299 16.73 8.73 -27.24
C TYR A 299 15.64 8.64 -28.29
N SER A 300 14.75 7.64 -28.14
CA SER A 300 13.56 7.48 -28.99
C SER A 300 12.37 8.27 -28.46
N TYR A 301 12.57 9.56 -28.21
CA TYR A 301 11.58 10.46 -27.63
C TYR A 301 11.27 11.63 -28.57
N ASP A 302 10.00 11.79 -28.93
CA ASP A 302 9.50 12.75 -29.92
C ASP A 302 8.22 13.49 -29.48
N LYS A 303 7.87 13.45 -28.19
CA LYS A 303 6.65 14.05 -27.66
C LYS A 303 6.90 15.40 -26.99
N ALA A 304 5.93 16.31 -27.15
CA ALA A 304 5.89 17.55 -26.40
C ALA A 304 5.05 17.32 -25.13
N ASP A 305 5.65 16.73 -24.09
CA ASP A 305 5.01 16.52 -22.80
C ASP A 305 5.96 16.82 -21.63
N GLU A 306 5.45 16.73 -20.41
CA GLU A 306 6.21 17.04 -19.18
C GLU A 306 7.43 16.11 -18.94
N LYS A 307 7.58 15.02 -19.69
CA LYS A 307 8.79 14.18 -19.63
C LYS A 307 10.04 14.93 -20.16
N MET A 308 9.85 16.04 -20.86
CA MET A 308 10.95 16.95 -21.22
C MET A 308 11.74 17.43 -20.00
N TYR A 309 11.07 17.62 -18.85
CA TYR A 309 11.74 17.98 -17.59
C TYR A 309 12.69 16.87 -17.12
N ALA A 310 12.23 15.62 -17.21
CA ALA A 310 13.04 14.44 -16.87
C ALA A 310 14.21 14.24 -17.87
N ALA A 311 13.98 14.51 -19.16
CA ALA A 311 15.03 14.49 -20.17
C ALA A 311 16.12 15.52 -19.88
N TYR A 312 15.74 16.74 -19.48
CA TYR A 312 16.72 17.77 -19.10
C TYR A 312 17.47 17.41 -17.83
N ARG A 313 16.79 16.85 -16.81
CA ARG A 313 17.48 16.37 -15.60
C ARG A 313 18.50 15.30 -15.92
N LEU A 314 18.19 14.39 -16.84
CA LEU A 314 19.14 13.38 -17.29
C LEU A 314 20.33 14.03 -18.02
N TYR A 315 20.08 15.01 -18.88
CA TYR A 315 21.14 15.76 -19.57
C TYR A 315 22.07 16.46 -18.59
N SER A 316 21.52 17.24 -17.64
CA SER A 316 22.27 17.93 -16.58
C SER A 316 23.03 16.92 -15.71
N PHE A 317 22.37 15.82 -15.33
CA PHE A 317 22.96 14.74 -14.56
C PHE A 317 24.20 14.11 -15.24
N LEU A 318 24.14 13.91 -16.55
CA LEU A 318 25.24 13.33 -17.30
C LEU A 318 26.38 14.34 -17.57
N SER A 319 26.07 15.65 -17.58
CA SER A 319 27.05 16.72 -17.79
C SER A 319 27.74 17.18 -16.49
N ASP A 320 26.96 17.42 -15.44
CA ASP A 320 27.40 18.07 -14.21
C ASP A 320 27.54 17.10 -13.01
N GLY A 321 27.05 15.88 -13.17
CA GLY A 321 27.02 14.85 -12.13
C GLY A 321 25.74 14.87 -11.28
N ILE A 322 25.64 13.87 -10.38
CA ILE A 322 24.47 13.65 -9.51
C ILE A 322 24.36 14.71 -8.39
N SER A 323 25.43 15.42 -8.10
CA SER A 323 25.47 16.30 -6.93
C SER A 323 24.49 17.47 -7.08
N GLY A 324 23.54 17.55 -6.15
CA GLY A 324 22.53 18.60 -6.13
C GLY A 324 21.13 18.19 -6.58
N LEU A 325 20.98 17.02 -7.19
CA LEU A 325 19.65 16.49 -7.55
C LEU A 325 19.01 15.77 -6.36
N THR A 326 17.70 15.95 -6.22
CA THR A 326 16.89 15.21 -5.25
C THR A 326 16.62 13.77 -5.71
N GLU A 327 16.18 12.91 -4.80
CA GLU A 327 15.74 11.54 -5.12
C GLU A 327 14.73 11.50 -6.27
N ASN A 328 13.72 12.36 -6.22
CA ASN A 328 12.65 12.37 -7.23
C ASN A 328 13.19 12.79 -8.61
N GLU A 329 14.14 13.69 -8.65
CA GLU A 329 14.79 14.14 -9.90
C GLU A 329 15.68 13.04 -10.49
N ILE A 330 16.47 12.37 -9.69
CA ILE A 330 17.28 11.22 -10.11
C ILE A 330 16.36 10.10 -10.64
N LYS A 331 15.28 9.81 -9.91
CA LYS A 331 14.32 8.82 -10.34
C LYS A 331 13.68 9.17 -11.68
N ALA A 332 13.17 10.38 -11.83
CA ALA A 332 12.56 10.85 -13.06
C ALA A 332 13.53 10.77 -14.25
N ALA A 333 14.80 11.17 -14.07
CA ALA A 333 15.83 11.08 -15.10
C ALA A 333 16.12 9.63 -15.51
N LEU A 334 16.23 8.71 -14.55
CA LEU A 334 16.51 7.30 -14.83
C LEU A 334 15.28 6.56 -15.38
N ASP A 335 14.07 6.92 -14.97
CA ASP A 335 12.82 6.40 -15.55
C ASP A 335 12.71 6.81 -17.03
N PHE A 336 13.02 8.09 -17.34
CA PHE A 336 13.10 8.55 -18.73
C PHE A 336 14.16 7.78 -19.54
N ALA A 337 15.35 7.59 -18.98
CA ALA A 337 16.40 6.80 -19.61
C ALA A 337 15.98 5.34 -19.84
N SER A 338 15.26 4.75 -18.90
CA SER A 338 14.77 3.38 -19.01
C SER A 338 13.77 3.19 -20.16
N GLU A 339 12.91 4.20 -20.38
CA GLU A 339 11.84 4.17 -21.38
C GLU A 339 12.35 4.54 -22.78
N TYR A 340 13.25 5.52 -22.90
CA TYR A 340 13.57 6.13 -24.19
C TYR A 340 15.02 5.97 -24.64
N ALA A 341 16.00 5.68 -23.75
CA ALA A 341 17.39 5.62 -24.13
C ALA A 341 17.70 4.47 -25.11
N LEU A 342 18.41 4.76 -26.16
CA LEU A 342 18.95 3.77 -27.08
C LEU A 342 19.99 2.87 -26.38
N PRO A 343 20.21 1.63 -26.80
CA PRO A 343 21.11 0.70 -26.12
C PRO A 343 22.53 1.25 -25.86
N ALA A 344 23.07 2.03 -26.78
CA ALA A 344 24.40 2.65 -26.63
C ALA A 344 24.40 3.71 -25.49
N GLU A 345 23.34 4.53 -25.40
CA GLU A 345 23.17 5.53 -24.34
C GLU A 345 22.96 4.88 -22.98
N GLN A 346 22.22 3.78 -22.89
CA GLN A 346 22.05 3.06 -21.63
C GLN A 346 23.41 2.64 -21.04
N LEU A 347 24.33 2.16 -21.88
CA LEU A 347 25.68 1.82 -21.42
C LEU A 347 26.51 3.05 -21.03
N ARG A 348 26.40 4.14 -21.80
CA ARG A 348 27.07 5.40 -21.48
C ARG A 348 26.60 5.97 -20.14
N ILE A 349 25.30 5.95 -19.87
CA ILE A 349 24.72 6.38 -18.59
C ILE A 349 25.34 5.56 -17.44
N LEU A 350 25.39 4.24 -17.56
CA LEU A 350 25.99 3.36 -16.56
C LEU A 350 27.47 3.64 -16.37
N GLN A 351 28.22 3.91 -17.43
CA GLN A 351 29.63 4.27 -17.34
C GLN A 351 29.83 5.54 -16.53
N ILE A 352 29.10 6.61 -16.84
CA ILE A 352 29.17 7.89 -16.13
C ILE A 352 28.79 7.72 -14.65
N LEU A 353 27.72 6.95 -14.36
CA LEU A 353 27.31 6.65 -13.00
C LEU A 353 28.40 5.94 -12.20
N PHE A 354 29.07 4.96 -12.79
CA PHE A 354 30.13 4.20 -12.10
C PHE A 354 31.45 4.95 -11.98
N GLU A 355 31.71 5.91 -12.83
CA GLU A 355 32.83 6.85 -12.64
C GLU A 355 32.65 7.72 -11.39
N GLN A 356 31.41 7.95 -10.97
CA GLN A 356 31.05 8.71 -9.75
C GLN A 356 30.82 7.80 -8.50
N LYS A 357 31.40 6.62 -8.46
CA LYS A 357 31.21 5.64 -7.38
C LYS A 357 31.41 6.19 -5.97
N ASP A 358 32.41 7.04 -5.75
CA ASP A 358 32.72 7.60 -4.43
C ASP A 358 31.61 8.56 -3.95
N TYR A 359 30.95 9.26 -4.88
CA TYR A 359 29.78 10.06 -4.60
C TYR A 359 28.55 9.17 -4.33
N LEU A 360 28.31 8.16 -5.15
CA LEU A 360 27.20 7.21 -4.98
C LEU A 360 27.22 6.53 -3.62
N LEU A 361 28.40 6.19 -3.12
CA LEU A 361 28.55 5.60 -1.79
C LEU A 361 28.17 6.55 -0.64
N ARG A 362 28.14 7.86 -0.87
CA ARG A 362 27.86 8.87 0.16
C ARG A 362 26.53 9.60 -0.03
N THR A 363 25.87 9.44 -1.18
CA THR A 363 24.56 10.04 -1.45
C THR A 363 23.48 9.47 -0.50
N ASP A 364 22.31 10.07 -0.46
CA ASP A 364 21.22 9.53 0.33
C ASP A 364 20.82 8.10 -0.13
N LYS A 365 20.15 7.37 0.74
CA LYS A 365 19.84 5.94 0.53
C LYS A 365 18.95 5.70 -0.68
N GLN A 366 17.97 6.57 -0.87
CA GLN A 366 16.96 6.38 -1.91
C GLN A 366 17.51 6.74 -3.29
N SER A 367 18.28 7.80 -3.40
CA SER A 367 19.01 8.15 -4.62
C SER A 367 19.96 7.01 -5.05
N PHE A 368 20.70 6.43 -4.10
CA PHE A 368 21.51 5.25 -4.37
C PHE A 368 20.68 4.08 -4.91
N LEU A 369 19.55 3.78 -4.27
CA LEU A 369 18.66 2.68 -4.69
C LEU A 369 18.06 2.92 -6.08
N CYS A 370 17.68 4.15 -6.41
CA CYS A 370 17.21 4.51 -7.76
C CYS A 370 18.25 4.18 -8.82
N VAL A 371 19.50 4.60 -8.60
CA VAL A 371 20.62 4.31 -9.52
C VAL A 371 20.86 2.81 -9.64
N MET A 372 20.85 2.08 -8.53
CA MET A 372 21.09 0.64 -8.54
C MET A 372 19.95 -0.13 -9.21
N ARG A 373 18.69 0.24 -9.00
CA ARG A 373 17.55 -0.36 -9.72
C ARG A 373 17.68 -0.18 -11.23
N TYR A 374 18.07 1.02 -11.67
CA TYR A 374 18.35 1.26 -13.09
C TYR A 374 19.47 0.34 -13.59
N ALA A 375 20.61 0.28 -12.92
CA ALA A 375 21.74 -0.55 -13.30
C ALA A 375 21.36 -2.06 -13.36
N ILE A 376 20.58 -2.52 -12.40
CA ILE A 376 20.13 -3.89 -12.30
C ILE A 376 19.10 -4.22 -13.39
N SER A 377 18.24 -3.29 -13.78
CA SER A 377 17.31 -3.52 -14.91
C SER A 377 18.03 -3.85 -16.22
N LYS A 378 19.32 -3.54 -16.32
CA LYS A 378 20.19 -3.83 -17.47
C LYS A 378 21.18 -4.97 -17.22
N TYR A 379 21.12 -5.62 -16.06
CA TYR A 379 22.14 -6.55 -15.57
C TYR A 379 22.42 -7.72 -16.54
N GLU A 380 21.39 -8.25 -17.19
CA GLU A 380 21.53 -9.41 -18.09
C GLU A 380 22.33 -9.10 -19.36
N VAL A 381 22.28 -7.86 -19.85
CA VAL A 381 22.95 -7.44 -21.08
C VAL A 381 24.35 -6.85 -20.83
N LEU A 382 24.74 -6.66 -19.54
CA LEU A 382 26.04 -6.10 -19.18
C LEU A 382 27.17 -7.14 -19.25
N SER A 383 28.39 -6.65 -19.50
CA SER A 383 29.60 -7.45 -19.38
C SER A 383 29.88 -7.86 -17.93
N GLU A 384 30.67 -8.90 -17.72
CA GLU A 384 31.00 -9.38 -16.36
C GLU A 384 31.75 -8.32 -15.54
N ASP A 385 32.51 -7.44 -16.19
CA ASP A 385 33.19 -6.33 -15.50
C ASP A 385 32.17 -5.35 -14.88
N TYR A 386 31.17 -4.94 -15.63
CA TYR A 386 30.10 -4.06 -15.12
C TYR A 386 29.24 -4.74 -14.03
N ARG A 387 28.94 -6.03 -14.19
CA ARG A 387 28.25 -6.82 -13.17
C ARG A 387 29.04 -6.85 -11.87
N THR A 388 30.37 -6.99 -11.98
CA THR A 388 31.26 -6.96 -10.82
C THR A 388 31.27 -5.58 -10.13
N VAL A 389 31.25 -4.50 -10.91
CA VAL A 389 31.16 -3.14 -10.36
C VAL A 389 29.85 -2.93 -9.59
N ILE A 390 28.71 -3.37 -10.15
CA ILE A 390 27.41 -3.29 -9.48
C ILE A 390 27.43 -4.06 -8.14
N LYS A 391 27.91 -5.31 -8.17
CA LYS A 391 28.04 -6.14 -6.94
C LYS A 391 28.88 -5.45 -5.89
N ASN A 392 30.03 -4.92 -6.27
CA ASN A 392 30.92 -4.24 -5.35
C ASN A 392 30.28 -2.97 -4.76
N LEU A 393 29.63 -2.15 -5.59
CA LEU A 393 28.93 -0.94 -5.13
C LEU A 393 27.83 -1.24 -4.12
N MET A 394 27.01 -2.27 -4.38
CA MET A 394 25.97 -2.70 -3.44
C MET A 394 26.54 -3.14 -2.10
N VAL A 395 27.58 -3.96 -2.14
CA VAL A 395 28.26 -4.46 -0.93
C VAL A 395 28.98 -3.34 -0.18
N ASP A 396 29.71 -2.48 -0.90
CA ASP A 396 30.43 -1.35 -0.30
C ASP A 396 29.44 -0.35 0.33
N ARG A 397 28.27 -0.15 -0.27
CA ARG A 397 27.22 0.69 0.32
C ARG A 397 26.63 0.07 1.59
N VAL A 398 26.35 -1.20 1.59
CA VAL A 398 25.88 -1.89 2.81
C VAL A 398 26.94 -1.80 3.92
N LEU A 399 28.20 -2.03 3.59
CA LEU A 399 29.29 -1.89 4.55
C LEU A 399 29.44 -0.44 5.05
N TYR A 400 29.34 0.54 4.17
CA TYR A 400 29.39 1.95 4.54
C TYR A 400 28.27 2.30 5.53
N GLU A 401 27.02 1.92 5.24
CA GLU A 401 25.88 2.15 6.13
C GLU A 401 26.02 1.38 7.44
N PHE A 402 26.47 0.14 7.39
CA PHE A 402 26.70 -0.68 8.58
C PHE A 402 27.75 -0.06 9.51
N LEU A 403 28.81 0.49 8.95
CA LEU A 403 29.91 1.08 9.73
C LEU A 403 29.54 2.46 10.30
N ASN A 404 28.89 3.30 9.50
CA ASN A 404 28.69 4.73 9.77
C ASN A 404 27.25 5.10 10.16
N ASN A 405 26.31 4.12 10.28
CA ASN A 405 24.93 4.43 10.54
C ASN A 405 24.71 5.00 11.95
N GLU A 406 24.35 6.26 12.01
CA GLU A 406 23.88 6.97 13.21
C GLU A 406 22.35 6.88 13.38
N SER A 407 21.62 6.47 12.33
CA SER A 407 20.16 6.47 12.28
C SER A 407 19.50 5.29 13.02
N GLY A 408 20.27 4.33 13.51
CA GLY A 408 19.81 3.19 14.29
C GLY A 408 19.36 1.96 13.48
N GLU A 409 18.92 0.92 14.21
CA GLU A 409 18.62 -0.42 13.71
C GLU A 409 17.55 -0.45 12.61
N SER A 410 16.42 0.19 12.85
CA SER A 410 15.26 0.12 11.94
C SER A 410 15.55 0.72 10.55
N ALA A 411 16.27 1.84 10.52
CA ALA A 411 16.62 2.50 9.27
C ALA A 411 17.68 1.72 8.45
N PHE A 412 18.57 1.02 9.14
CA PHE A 412 19.54 0.14 8.48
C PHE A 412 18.86 -1.14 7.95
N ALA A 413 18.00 -1.77 8.77
CA ALA A 413 17.31 -3.00 8.39
C ALA A 413 16.42 -2.80 7.16
N SER A 414 15.64 -1.70 7.12
CA SER A 414 14.82 -1.35 5.96
C SER A 414 15.68 -1.18 4.70
N PHE A 415 16.78 -0.45 4.80
CA PHE A 415 17.70 -0.24 3.68
C PHE A 415 18.34 -1.54 3.19
N TYR A 416 18.77 -2.40 4.12
CA TYR A 416 19.34 -3.70 3.77
C TYR A 416 18.33 -4.60 3.05
N ASP A 417 17.10 -4.66 3.55
CA ASP A 417 16.04 -5.47 2.95
C ASP A 417 15.67 -4.98 1.54
N GLU A 418 15.70 -3.66 1.30
CA GLU A 418 15.51 -3.10 -0.03
C GLU A 418 16.66 -3.46 -0.99
N ILE A 419 17.93 -3.32 -0.54
CA ILE A 419 19.09 -3.74 -1.34
C ILE A 419 19.03 -5.24 -1.63
N ASP A 420 18.75 -6.07 -0.64
CA ASP A 420 18.68 -7.52 -0.80
C ASP A 420 17.58 -7.92 -1.79
N SER A 421 16.42 -7.23 -1.75
CA SER A 421 15.35 -7.42 -2.74
C SER A 421 15.82 -7.11 -4.15
N VAL A 422 16.42 -5.93 -4.36
CA VAL A 422 16.95 -5.50 -5.66
C VAL A 422 18.02 -6.46 -6.19
N CYS A 423 18.87 -6.98 -5.32
CA CYS A 423 19.91 -7.94 -5.70
C CYS A 423 19.36 -9.31 -6.09
N ARG A 424 18.32 -9.79 -5.40
CA ARG A 424 17.67 -11.08 -5.73
C ARG A 424 17.07 -11.08 -7.13
N ASP A 425 16.52 -9.96 -7.57
CA ASP A 425 15.98 -9.81 -8.91
C ASP A 425 17.05 -10.01 -10.00
N SER A 426 18.33 -9.82 -9.66
CA SER A 426 19.49 -10.02 -10.55
C SER A 426 20.20 -11.35 -10.33
N GLY A 427 19.67 -12.21 -9.49
CA GLY A 427 20.21 -13.55 -9.24
C GLY A 427 21.48 -13.60 -8.37
N PHE A 428 21.79 -12.53 -7.59
CA PHE A 428 22.86 -12.61 -6.59
C PHE A 428 22.37 -12.23 -5.19
N ASN A 429 23.04 -12.76 -4.18
CA ASN A 429 22.71 -12.58 -2.78
C ASN A 429 23.75 -11.69 -2.11
N VAL A 430 23.33 -10.59 -1.49
CA VAL A 430 24.22 -9.63 -0.80
C VAL A 430 24.97 -10.31 0.34
N ALA A 431 24.33 -11.18 1.10
CA ALA A 431 24.97 -11.90 2.20
C ALA A 431 26.15 -12.75 1.72
N THR A 432 26.01 -13.42 0.56
CA THR A 432 27.09 -14.21 -0.07
C THR A 432 28.28 -13.34 -0.44
N GLU A 433 28.02 -12.17 -1.00
CA GLU A 433 29.08 -11.22 -1.36
C GLU A 433 29.74 -10.58 -0.12
N LEU A 434 28.98 -10.29 0.92
CA LEU A 434 29.52 -9.82 2.22
C LEU A 434 30.44 -10.87 2.90
N MET A 435 30.19 -12.16 2.66
CA MET A 435 30.97 -13.25 3.22
C MET A 435 32.25 -13.55 2.43
N ARG A 436 32.51 -12.88 1.30
CA ARG A 436 33.86 -12.96 0.66
C ARG A 436 34.94 -12.45 1.59
N LYS A 437 36.14 -13.05 1.52
CA LYS A 437 37.21 -12.86 2.49
C LYS A 437 37.46 -11.38 2.87
N SER A 438 37.61 -10.49 1.89
CA SER A 438 37.91 -9.06 2.13
C SER A 438 36.77 -8.31 2.83
N ASN A 439 35.52 -8.61 2.48
CA ASN A 439 34.34 -7.95 3.03
C ASN A 439 34.01 -8.49 4.43
N ARG A 440 34.15 -9.81 4.60
CA ARG A 440 33.99 -10.50 5.87
C ARG A 440 34.98 -9.97 6.93
N GLU A 441 36.24 -9.73 6.57
CA GLU A 441 37.22 -9.14 7.47
C GLU A 441 36.80 -7.75 7.95
N LYS A 442 36.28 -6.90 7.07
CA LYS A 442 35.73 -5.57 7.43
C LYS A 442 34.51 -5.70 8.33
N LEU A 443 33.60 -6.60 7.98
CA LEU A 443 32.34 -6.83 8.70
C LEU A 443 32.64 -7.31 10.15
N PHE A 444 33.54 -8.24 10.31
CA PHE A 444 33.90 -8.82 11.60
C PHE A 444 34.85 -7.96 12.44
N ALA A 445 35.66 -7.08 11.84
CA ALA A 445 36.53 -6.17 12.58
C ALA A 445 35.74 -5.27 13.57
N VAL A 446 34.49 -4.97 13.27
CA VAL A 446 33.60 -4.17 14.14
C VAL A 446 33.35 -4.89 15.48
N MET A 447 33.33 -6.24 15.49
CA MET A 447 33.05 -7.05 16.67
C MET A 447 34.15 -6.98 17.76
N HIS A 448 35.31 -6.46 17.42
CA HIS A 448 36.39 -6.25 18.39
C HIS A 448 36.21 -4.96 19.22
N ASN A 449 35.21 -4.14 18.89
CA ASN A 449 34.89 -2.93 19.63
C ASN A 449 33.58 -3.12 20.41
N ASP A 450 33.23 -2.18 21.30
CA ASP A 450 31.92 -2.12 21.90
C ASP A 450 30.92 -1.60 20.85
N ILE A 451 30.00 -2.47 20.43
CA ILE A 451 29.08 -2.20 19.36
C ILE A 451 27.62 -2.42 19.78
N ALA A 452 26.70 -1.76 19.09
CA ALA A 452 25.29 -1.95 19.31
C ALA A 452 24.84 -3.41 19.00
N THR A 453 23.89 -3.91 19.78
CA THR A 453 23.37 -5.29 19.64
C THR A 453 22.79 -5.61 18.27
N TRP A 454 22.15 -4.62 17.60
CA TRP A 454 21.62 -4.81 16.26
C TRP A 454 22.72 -5.12 15.22
N LYS A 455 23.94 -4.59 15.38
CA LYS A 455 25.06 -4.90 14.50
C LYS A 455 25.50 -6.37 14.65
N ILE A 456 25.44 -6.89 15.86
CA ILE A 456 25.69 -8.32 16.13
C ILE A 456 24.60 -9.17 15.44
N ALA A 457 23.34 -8.84 15.64
CA ALA A 457 22.22 -9.55 15.01
C ALA A 457 22.32 -9.55 13.48
N PHE A 458 22.70 -8.43 12.88
CA PHE A 458 22.91 -8.34 11.45
C PHE A 458 24.03 -9.26 10.94
N ILE A 459 25.18 -9.28 11.61
CA ILE A 459 26.29 -10.17 11.23
C ILE A 459 25.83 -11.62 11.28
N VAL A 460 25.12 -12.03 12.33
CA VAL A 460 24.58 -13.39 12.45
C VAL A 460 23.59 -13.69 11.33
N LYS A 461 22.69 -12.76 11.00
CA LYS A 461 21.75 -12.89 9.89
C LYS A 461 22.47 -13.08 8.54
N VAL A 462 23.53 -12.30 8.26
CA VAL A 462 24.32 -12.41 7.03
C VAL A 462 24.96 -13.78 6.92
N VAL A 463 25.59 -14.25 7.99
CA VAL A 463 26.22 -15.58 8.00
C VAL A 463 25.17 -16.69 7.84
N SER A 464 24.06 -16.63 8.54
CA SER A 464 22.96 -17.59 8.42
C SER A 464 22.41 -17.66 6.99
N THR A 465 22.22 -16.50 6.36
CA THR A 465 21.74 -16.42 4.98
C THR A 465 22.76 -17.02 4.00
N PHE A 466 24.05 -16.72 4.18
CA PHE A 466 25.12 -17.31 3.38
C PHE A 466 25.15 -18.84 3.47
N VAL A 467 25.02 -19.37 4.68
CA VAL A 467 25.01 -20.82 4.94
C VAL A 467 23.84 -21.50 4.20
N LYS A 468 22.65 -20.91 4.31
CA LYS A 468 21.44 -21.43 3.66
C LYS A 468 21.56 -21.39 2.12
N ASP A 469 22.11 -20.29 1.58
CA ASP A 469 22.26 -20.07 0.14
C ASP A 469 23.29 -21.02 -0.48
N GLN A 470 24.46 -21.19 0.16
CA GLN A 470 25.54 -22.05 -0.36
C GLN A 470 25.30 -23.54 -0.08
N ARG A 471 24.16 -23.89 0.56
CA ARG A 471 23.85 -25.28 1.01
C ARG A 471 24.99 -25.91 1.81
N VAL A 472 25.79 -25.09 2.47
CA VAL A 472 26.80 -25.55 3.38
C VAL A 472 26.10 -26.08 4.62
N SER A 473 26.46 -27.30 5.08
CA SER A 473 25.95 -27.81 6.34
C SER A 473 26.40 -26.87 7.47
N VAL A 474 25.49 -26.55 8.38
CA VAL A 474 25.83 -25.74 9.57
C VAL A 474 26.97 -26.40 10.33
N ASN A 475 27.01 -27.73 10.37
CA ASN A 475 28.07 -28.52 10.95
C ASN A 475 29.43 -28.25 10.27
N ASP A 476 29.46 -28.25 8.93
CA ASP A 476 30.68 -27.98 8.17
C ASP A 476 31.19 -26.55 8.41
N LEU A 477 30.30 -25.58 8.57
CA LEU A 477 30.65 -24.20 8.80
C LEU A 477 31.24 -23.94 10.20
N LEU A 478 30.84 -24.73 11.16
CA LEU A 478 31.21 -24.63 12.54
C LEU A 478 32.38 -25.56 12.86
N ILE A 479 32.58 -26.62 12.06
CA ILE A 479 33.71 -27.55 12.10
C ILE A 479 34.82 -27.09 11.15
N ASP A 480 34.49 -26.42 10.05
CA ASP A 480 35.49 -25.83 9.17
C ASP A 480 36.28 -24.77 9.94
N ALA A 481 37.52 -25.16 10.25
CA ALA A 481 38.37 -24.44 11.14
C ALA A 481 38.48 -22.91 10.98
N PRO A 482 38.42 -22.33 9.77
CA PRO A 482 38.40 -20.87 9.61
C PRO A 482 37.14 -20.18 10.11
N LEU A 483 35.93 -20.76 9.92
CA LEU A 483 34.66 -20.12 10.27
C LEU A 483 34.19 -20.47 11.68
N GLY A 484 34.37 -21.71 12.12
CA GLY A 484 34.09 -22.16 13.49
C GLY A 484 34.99 -21.48 14.51
N GLN A 485 36.29 -21.41 14.23
CA GLN A 485 37.24 -20.65 15.05
C GLN A 485 36.93 -19.14 15.03
N THR A 486 36.40 -18.59 13.93
CA THR A 486 36.01 -17.20 13.83
C THR A 486 34.82 -16.92 14.75
N TYR A 487 33.82 -17.79 14.80
CA TYR A 487 32.66 -17.60 15.72
C TYR A 487 33.09 -17.69 17.17
N TYR A 488 33.89 -18.68 17.53
CA TYR A 488 34.40 -18.80 18.89
C TYR A 488 35.25 -17.61 19.28
N GLY A 489 36.17 -17.19 18.43
CA GLY A 489 36.97 -15.98 18.61
C GLY A 489 36.16 -14.69 18.68
N LEU A 490 35.07 -14.59 17.90
CA LEU A 490 34.16 -13.45 17.96
C LEU A 490 33.40 -13.40 19.28
N VAL A 491 32.84 -14.53 19.73
CA VAL A 491 32.16 -14.62 21.03
C VAL A 491 33.13 -14.19 22.15
N GLN A 492 34.32 -14.72 22.16
CA GLN A 492 35.35 -14.38 23.15
C GLN A 492 35.75 -12.90 23.08
N ALA A 493 35.96 -12.35 21.89
CA ALA A 493 36.32 -10.95 21.69
C ALA A 493 35.18 -9.99 22.15
N VAL A 494 33.94 -10.29 21.82
CA VAL A 494 32.77 -9.47 22.22
C VAL A 494 32.56 -9.56 23.73
N TYR A 495 32.68 -10.76 24.34
CA TYR A 495 32.57 -10.93 25.79
C TYR A 495 33.62 -10.15 26.55
N SER A 496 34.86 -10.15 26.08
CA SER A 496 35.97 -9.43 26.73
C SER A 496 35.76 -7.91 26.76
N LYS A 497 34.95 -7.38 25.88
CA LYS A 497 34.61 -5.94 25.79
C LYS A 497 33.31 -5.60 26.50
N ASN A 498 32.25 -6.37 26.26
CA ASN A 498 30.96 -6.17 26.84
C ASN A 498 30.23 -7.52 27.01
N ALA A 499 30.03 -7.92 28.27
CA ALA A 499 29.42 -9.22 28.60
C ALA A 499 27.98 -9.35 28.09
N GLN A 500 27.19 -8.26 28.10
CA GLN A 500 25.81 -8.27 27.59
C GLN A 500 25.78 -8.47 26.07
N ASN A 501 26.66 -7.80 25.34
CA ASN A 501 26.79 -7.98 23.90
C ASN A 501 27.27 -9.38 23.55
N GLY A 502 28.22 -9.94 24.34
CA GLY A 502 28.66 -11.32 24.19
C GLY A 502 27.54 -12.31 24.39
N PHE A 503 26.72 -12.14 25.42
CA PHE A 503 25.55 -12.96 25.68
C PHE A 503 24.54 -12.84 24.55
N PHE A 504 24.26 -11.62 24.08
CA PHE A 504 23.37 -11.38 22.96
C PHE A 504 23.84 -12.07 21.66
N LEU A 505 25.14 -12.01 21.36
CA LEU A 505 25.71 -12.72 20.22
C LEU A 505 25.47 -14.24 20.31
N VAL A 506 25.69 -14.83 21.48
CA VAL A 506 25.43 -16.25 21.72
C VAL A 506 23.97 -16.60 21.48
N THR A 507 23.02 -15.81 22.03
CA THR A 507 21.60 -16.05 21.84
C THR A 507 21.19 -15.96 20.37
N GLN A 508 21.72 -14.99 19.63
CA GLN A 508 21.45 -14.87 18.19
C GLN A 508 22.01 -16.05 17.39
N ILE A 509 23.22 -16.52 17.72
CA ILE A 509 23.78 -17.70 17.07
C ILE A 509 22.94 -18.95 17.36
N LEU A 510 22.51 -19.15 18.59
CA LEU A 510 21.68 -20.29 18.96
C LEU A 510 20.29 -20.25 18.30
N ASP A 511 19.71 -19.07 18.12
CA ASP A 511 18.42 -18.91 17.43
C ASP A 511 18.52 -19.25 15.94
N GLU A 512 19.54 -18.74 15.27
CA GLU A 512 19.67 -18.88 13.81
C GLU A 512 20.15 -20.27 13.37
N PHE A 513 20.95 -20.93 14.19
CA PHE A 513 21.59 -22.19 13.82
C PHE A 513 21.05 -23.44 14.53
N SER A 514 19.80 -23.46 14.89
CA SER A 514 19.14 -24.55 15.64
C SER A 514 18.94 -25.86 14.86
N VAL A 515 19.85 -26.27 14.00
CA VAL A 515 19.67 -27.40 13.08
C VAL A 515 20.21 -28.71 13.58
N ASP A 516 21.31 -28.67 14.34
CA ASP A 516 21.99 -29.88 14.91
C ASP A 516 22.08 -29.77 16.42
N CYS A 517 21.30 -30.59 17.13
CA CYS A 517 21.26 -30.59 18.60
C CYS A 517 22.60 -30.91 19.26
N ASN A 518 23.34 -31.88 18.75
CA ASN A 518 24.62 -32.25 19.32
C ASN A 518 25.64 -31.12 19.20
N TYR A 519 25.64 -30.47 18.06
CA TYR A 519 26.51 -29.36 17.79
C TYR A 519 26.19 -28.15 18.70
N LEU A 520 24.90 -27.79 18.81
CA LEU A 520 24.43 -26.70 19.69
C LEU A 520 24.78 -26.98 21.16
N VAL A 521 24.65 -28.24 21.59
CA VAL A 521 25.05 -28.66 22.95
C VAL A 521 26.54 -28.43 23.16
N ASN A 522 27.42 -28.90 22.27
CA ASN A 522 28.85 -28.71 22.38
C ASN A 522 29.25 -27.23 22.35
N MET A 523 28.59 -26.43 21.53
CA MET A 523 28.78 -24.97 21.50
C MET A 523 28.38 -24.36 22.84
N ALA A 524 27.19 -24.69 23.37
CA ALA A 524 26.73 -24.18 24.65
C ALA A 524 27.68 -24.54 25.81
N LEU A 525 28.23 -25.78 25.82
CA LEU A 525 29.22 -26.21 26.82
C LEU A 525 30.53 -25.43 26.75
N ASN A 526 31.00 -25.14 25.52
CA ASN A 526 32.19 -24.31 25.34
C ASN A 526 31.97 -22.88 25.82
N ILE A 527 30.79 -22.33 25.53
CA ILE A 527 30.39 -21.00 25.98
C ILE A 527 30.21 -20.96 27.49
N GLU A 528 29.65 -22.00 28.10
CA GLU A 528 29.50 -22.10 29.56
C GLU A 528 30.85 -21.86 30.26
N GLY A 529 31.91 -22.52 29.76
CA GLY A 529 33.27 -22.33 30.31
C GLY A 529 33.72 -20.86 30.29
N MET A 530 33.40 -20.13 29.25
CA MET A 530 33.73 -18.70 29.14
C MET A 530 32.89 -17.81 30.05
N LEU A 531 31.63 -18.17 30.28
CA LEU A 531 30.72 -17.38 31.09
C LEU A 531 31.05 -17.45 32.58
N PHE A 532 31.62 -18.57 33.07
CA PHE A 532 31.98 -18.70 34.47
C PHE A 532 33.06 -17.73 34.95
N ASP A 533 33.93 -17.31 34.06
CA ASP A 533 35.00 -16.37 34.37
C ASP A 533 34.53 -14.91 34.50
N LEU A 534 33.22 -14.64 34.27
CA LEU A 534 32.63 -13.31 34.37
C LEU A 534 32.15 -12.99 35.82
N PRO A 535 32.09 -11.71 36.21
CA PRO A 535 31.63 -11.29 37.53
C PRO A 535 30.25 -11.82 37.96
N ASN A 536 29.34 -12.04 37.02
CA ASN A 536 28.00 -12.60 37.23
C ASN A 536 27.83 -13.96 36.54
N GLY A 537 28.93 -14.74 36.43
CA GLY A 537 28.96 -15.91 35.60
C GLY A 537 27.88 -16.95 35.85
N ASN A 538 27.47 -17.16 37.10
CA ASN A 538 26.39 -18.11 37.42
C ASN A 538 25.03 -17.67 36.86
N GLN A 539 24.71 -16.38 36.88
CA GLN A 539 23.47 -15.87 36.36
C GLN A 539 23.45 -15.90 34.84
N GLU A 540 24.56 -15.56 34.23
CA GLU A 540 24.73 -15.61 32.77
C GLU A 540 24.61 -17.03 32.22
N VAL A 541 25.25 -17.99 32.88
CA VAL A 541 25.14 -19.43 32.56
C VAL A 541 23.69 -19.91 32.69
N ALA A 542 22.99 -19.55 33.76
CA ALA A 542 21.60 -19.91 33.95
C ALA A 542 20.73 -19.35 32.82
N SER A 543 20.90 -18.08 32.46
CA SER A 543 20.19 -17.42 31.37
C SER A 543 20.49 -18.07 30.02
N MET A 544 21.72 -18.38 29.72
CA MET A 544 22.15 -19.07 28.51
C MET A 544 21.50 -20.46 28.40
N TRP A 545 21.49 -21.26 29.43
CA TRP A 545 20.90 -22.60 29.39
C TRP A 545 19.39 -22.57 29.28
N LYS A 546 18.71 -21.60 29.91
CA LYS A 546 17.29 -21.40 29.74
C LYS A 546 16.95 -21.10 28.28
N TYR A 547 17.69 -20.19 27.66
CA TYR A 547 17.50 -19.82 26.27
C TYR A 547 17.86 -20.99 25.33
N PHE A 548 18.97 -21.66 25.57
CA PHE A 548 19.40 -22.81 24.81
C PHE A 548 18.38 -23.95 24.85
N GLY A 549 17.78 -24.24 26.02
CA GLY A 549 16.70 -25.21 26.13
C GLY A 549 15.50 -24.89 25.26
N GLN A 550 15.10 -23.63 25.17
CA GLN A 550 14.03 -23.17 24.28
C GLN A 550 14.38 -23.38 22.80
N THR A 551 15.61 -23.15 22.42
CA THR A 551 16.08 -23.32 21.03
C THR A 551 16.23 -24.80 20.69
N MET A 552 16.70 -25.62 21.59
CA MET A 552 16.87 -27.06 21.39
C MET A 552 15.57 -27.84 21.20
N VAL A 553 14.44 -27.32 21.67
CA VAL A 553 13.10 -27.87 21.39
C VAL A 553 12.79 -27.90 19.88
N LYS A 554 13.45 -27.07 19.09
CA LYS A 554 13.31 -27.03 17.62
C LYS A 554 14.17 -28.07 16.88
N CYS A 555 15.06 -28.77 17.58
CA CYS A 555 16.01 -29.71 16.97
C CYS A 555 15.34 -30.95 16.37
N GLN A 556 16.01 -31.55 15.39
CA GLN A 556 15.53 -32.79 14.74
C GLN A 556 15.78 -34.03 15.62
N ARG A 557 14.94 -35.05 15.42
CA ARG A 557 14.92 -36.27 16.24
C ARG A 557 16.24 -37.05 16.21
N ASP A 558 16.92 -37.10 15.07
CA ASP A 558 18.11 -37.89 14.89
C ASP A 558 19.30 -37.40 15.74
N ASP A 559 19.29 -36.08 16.05
CA ASP A 559 20.32 -35.45 16.87
C ASP A 559 20.03 -35.56 18.36
N PHE A 560 18.81 -35.95 18.74
CA PHE A 560 18.34 -35.95 20.11
C PHE A 560 19.09 -36.93 21.01
N ALA A 561 19.30 -38.18 20.57
CA ALA A 561 19.92 -39.22 21.39
C ALA A 561 21.36 -38.83 21.79
N THR A 562 22.09 -38.23 20.88
CA THR A 562 23.46 -37.75 21.11
C THR A 562 23.49 -36.57 22.04
N ALA A 563 22.65 -35.56 21.78
CA ALA A 563 22.54 -34.37 22.63
C ALA A 563 22.10 -34.71 24.06
N TYR A 564 21.14 -35.64 24.22
CA TYR A 564 20.71 -36.16 25.52
C TYR A 564 21.80 -36.87 26.27
N SER A 565 22.61 -37.69 25.58
CA SER A 565 23.77 -38.39 26.17
C SER A 565 24.81 -37.41 26.71
N VAL A 566 25.10 -36.35 25.98
CA VAL A 566 26.06 -35.29 26.40
C VAL A 566 25.56 -34.56 27.65
N LEU A 567 24.27 -34.21 27.69
CA LEU A 567 23.68 -33.43 28.78
C LEU A 567 23.29 -34.25 30.00
N GLY A 568 23.19 -35.57 29.89
CA GLY A 568 22.79 -36.46 30.98
C GLY A 568 23.70 -36.47 32.20
N SER A 569 24.91 -35.95 32.07
CA SER A 569 25.87 -35.79 33.18
C SER A 569 25.74 -34.51 33.99
N TYR A 570 24.88 -33.57 33.55
CA TYR A 570 24.71 -32.27 34.19
C TYR A 570 23.55 -32.27 35.18
N GLN A 571 23.64 -31.46 36.24
CA GLN A 571 22.69 -31.46 37.36
C GLN A 571 22.17 -30.05 37.73
N ARG A 572 22.33 -29.06 36.87
CA ARG A 572 21.76 -27.74 37.08
C ARG A 572 20.32 -27.66 36.60
N TYR A 573 19.54 -26.78 37.20
CA TYR A 573 18.11 -26.59 36.86
C TYR A 573 17.88 -26.29 35.37
N GLU A 574 18.71 -25.42 34.79
CA GLU A 574 18.67 -25.06 33.38
C GLU A 574 18.94 -26.30 32.48
N GLN A 575 19.90 -27.11 32.82
CA GLN A 575 20.25 -28.33 32.10
C GLN A 575 19.14 -29.38 32.21
N ILE A 576 18.61 -29.55 33.42
CA ILE A 576 17.49 -30.49 33.68
C ILE A 576 16.26 -30.07 32.86
N TYR A 577 15.90 -28.76 32.84
CA TYR A 577 14.82 -28.25 32.04
C TYR A 577 15.05 -28.42 30.54
N MET A 578 16.25 -28.17 30.07
CA MET A 578 16.64 -28.39 28.69
C MET A 578 16.55 -29.87 28.28
N LEU A 579 17.03 -30.80 29.09
CA LEU A 579 16.92 -32.24 28.87
C LEU A 579 15.45 -32.67 28.73
N TYR A 580 14.59 -32.17 29.63
CA TYR A 580 13.15 -32.42 29.55
C TYR A 580 12.59 -31.88 28.26
N SER A 581 12.90 -30.63 27.89
CA SER A 581 12.38 -29.98 26.71
C SER A 581 12.80 -30.70 25.43
N LEU A 582 14.04 -31.17 25.35
CA LEU A 582 14.55 -32.01 24.26
C LEU A 582 13.80 -33.34 24.17
N ALA A 583 13.73 -34.06 25.30
CA ALA A 583 13.01 -35.33 25.36
C ALA A 583 11.57 -35.20 24.93
N MET A 584 10.85 -34.18 25.42
CA MET A 584 9.47 -33.92 25.09
C MET A 584 9.28 -33.55 23.62
N SER A 585 10.16 -32.73 23.06
CA SER A 585 10.12 -32.31 21.67
C SER A 585 10.28 -33.50 20.69
N ASN A 586 11.09 -34.47 21.03
CA ASN A 586 11.43 -35.65 20.22
C ASN A 586 10.57 -36.89 20.51
N ALA A 587 9.67 -36.84 21.48
CA ALA A 587 8.79 -37.95 21.80
C ALA A 587 7.97 -38.39 20.58
N THR A 588 7.90 -39.73 20.34
CA THR A 588 7.27 -40.32 19.13
C THR A 588 5.77 -40.43 19.19
N GLY A 589 5.18 -40.32 20.38
CA GLY A 589 3.75 -40.49 20.58
C GLY A 589 3.30 -40.07 21.97
N ILE A 590 2.00 -40.26 22.25
CA ILE A 590 1.40 -39.90 23.53
C ILE A 590 1.99 -40.68 24.69
N ALA A 591 2.13 -41.96 24.57
CA ALA A 591 2.65 -42.84 25.62
C ALA A 591 4.08 -42.45 26.03
N GLU A 592 4.92 -42.13 25.04
CA GLU A 592 6.28 -41.68 25.33
C GLU A 592 6.30 -40.27 25.95
N SER A 593 5.48 -39.35 25.44
CA SER A 593 5.33 -38.00 26.01
C SER A 593 4.83 -38.06 27.47
N GLN A 594 3.86 -38.91 27.75
CA GLN A 594 3.31 -39.15 29.09
C GLN A 594 4.37 -39.78 30.02
N ARG A 595 5.13 -40.73 29.55
CA ARG A 595 6.24 -41.37 30.29
C ARG A 595 7.28 -40.34 30.66
N ILE A 596 7.79 -39.55 29.71
CA ILE A 596 8.79 -38.51 29.93
C ILE A 596 8.28 -37.49 30.94
N PHE A 597 7.05 -37.03 30.78
CA PHE A 597 6.42 -36.10 31.70
C PHE A 597 6.31 -36.67 33.11
N ASN A 598 5.80 -37.87 33.28
CA ASN A 598 5.58 -38.50 34.58
C ASN A 598 6.92 -38.77 35.31
N GLU A 599 7.94 -39.24 34.60
CA GLU A 599 9.27 -39.42 35.15
C GLU A 599 9.84 -38.10 35.66
N HIS A 600 9.76 -37.03 34.83
CA HIS A 600 10.25 -35.70 35.17
C HIS A 600 9.45 -35.08 36.32
N TYR A 601 8.13 -35.17 36.28
CA TYR A 601 7.22 -34.68 37.30
C TYR A 601 7.54 -35.34 38.67
N LYS A 602 7.69 -36.67 38.74
CA LYS A 602 8.03 -37.39 39.95
C LYS A 602 9.45 -37.10 40.44
N ALA A 603 10.39 -36.95 39.54
CA ALA A 603 11.77 -36.76 39.94
C ALA A 603 12.08 -35.35 40.44
N PHE A 604 11.49 -34.33 39.81
CA PHE A 604 11.86 -32.92 40.02
C PHE A 604 10.68 -32.06 40.47
N LEU A 605 9.59 -31.99 39.78
CA LEU A 605 8.51 -31.07 40.08
C LEU A 605 7.84 -31.33 41.45
N THR A 606 7.77 -32.56 41.93
CA THR A 606 7.20 -32.91 43.24
C THR A 606 8.20 -32.87 44.39
N ARG A 607 9.50 -32.96 44.09
CA ARG A 607 10.53 -33.11 45.14
C ARG A 607 11.34 -31.84 45.35
N ASP A 608 11.55 -31.06 44.32
CA ASP A 608 12.37 -29.85 44.37
C ASP A 608 11.48 -28.59 44.18
N ARG A 609 11.30 -27.84 45.29
CA ARG A 609 10.41 -26.69 45.32
C ARG A 609 10.96 -25.54 44.48
N ASP A 610 12.26 -25.31 44.52
CA ASP A 610 12.86 -24.18 43.80
C ASP A 610 12.81 -24.41 42.30
N TYR A 611 13.11 -25.65 41.87
CA TYR A 611 12.97 -26.05 40.47
C TYR A 611 11.51 -25.90 40.00
N SER A 612 10.55 -26.37 40.80
CA SER A 612 9.13 -26.26 40.52
C SER A 612 8.65 -24.80 40.42
N GLN A 613 9.14 -23.91 41.26
CA GLN A 613 8.81 -22.49 41.16
C GLN A 613 9.39 -21.82 39.91
N GLN A 614 10.59 -22.21 39.52
CA GLN A 614 11.27 -21.62 38.38
C GLN A 614 10.77 -22.14 37.02
N TYR A 615 10.52 -23.44 36.89
CA TYR A 615 10.21 -24.11 35.60
C TYR A 615 8.86 -24.80 35.52
N GLY A 616 8.14 -24.96 36.65
CA GLY A 616 6.92 -25.75 36.73
C GLY A 616 5.87 -25.35 35.71
N ASP A 617 5.57 -24.08 35.59
CA ASP A 617 4.59 -23.56 34.61
C ASP A 617 5.00 -23.82 33.17
N GLN A 618 6.28 -23.68 32.86
CA GLN A 618 6.81 -23.91 31.51
C GLN A 618 6.76 -25.39 31.14
N ILE A 619 7.08 -26.28 32.07
CA ILE A 619 7.04 -27.73 31.86
C ILE A 619 5.62 -28.21 31.62
N LEU A 620 4.67 -27.78 32.45
CA LEU A 620 3.26 -28.14 32.31
C LEU A 620 2.68 -27.61 30.99
N ASN A 621 3.01 -26.38 30.63
CA ASN A 621 2.59 -25.78 29.38
C ASN A 621 3.21 -26.48 28.16
N ASN A 622 4.50 -26.87 28.21
CA ASN A 622 5.15 -27.63 27.14
C ASN A 622 4.51 -28.99 26.96
N TYR A 623 4.17 -29.68 28.03
CA TYR A 623 3.48 -30.95 27.97
C TYR A 623 2.07 -30.81 27.37
N TYR A 624 1.30 -29.83 27.82
CA TYR A 624 -0.02 -29.54 27.24
C TYR A 624 0.05 -29.26 25.73
N ARG A 625 0.97 -28.35 25.30
CA ARG A 625 1.17 -28.07 23.87
C ARG A 625 1.59 -29.30 23.07
N ARG A 626 2.28 -30.23 23.69
CA ARG A 626 2.63 -31.49 23.05
C ARG A 626 1.38 -32.35 22.85
N LEU A 627 0.49 -32.42 23.86
CA LEU A 627 -0.78 -33.15 23.77
C LEU A 627 -1.74 -32.54 22.75
N GLU A 628 -1.70 -31.24 22.49
CA GLU A 628 -2.49 -30.58 21.44
C GLU A 628 -2.17 -31.05 20.01
N ARG A 629 -0.98 -31.60 19.79
CA ARG A 629 -0.55 -32.11 18.47
C ARG A 629 -1.13 -33.48 18.13
N PHE A 630 -1.71 -34.16 19.09
CA PHE A 630 -2.31 -35.47 18.92
C PHE A 630 -3.84 -35.34 18.82
N ASP A 631 -4.44 -36.34 18.22
CA ASP A 631 -5.88 -36.46 18.19
C ASP A 631 -6.50 -36.42 19.61
N SER A 632 -7.59 -35.67 19.74
CA SER A 632 -8.19 -35.38 21.04
C SER A 632 -8.66 -36.63 21.80
N GLU A 633 -9.17 -37.66 21.09
CA GLU A 633 -9.60 -38.91 21.72
C GLU A 633 -8.40 -39.70 22.25
N SER A 634 -7.33 -39.82 21.46
CA SER A 634 -6.12 -40.53 21.84
C SER A 634 -5.40 -39.86 23.03
N ALA A 635 -5.47 -38.53 23.16
CA ALA A 635 -4.81 -37.78 24.21
C ALA A 635 -5.70 -37.55 25.45
N TYR A 636 -6.90 -38.10 25.48
CA TYR A 636 -7.90 -37.81 26.53
C TYR A 636 -7.39 -38.13 27.94
N ASP A 637 -6.93 -39.36 28.19
CA ASP A 637 -6.45 -39.78 29.49
C ASP A 637 -5.23 -38.96 29.96
N ALA A 638 -4.32 -38.67 29.04
CA ALA A 638 -3.14 -37.85 29.35
C ALA A 638 -3.52 -36.38 29.69
N LYS A 639 -4.56 -35.83 29.04
CA LYS A 639 -5.11 -34.52 29.37
C LYS A 639 -5.86 -34.53 30.71
N LEU A 640 -6.55 -35.58 31.06
CA LEU A 640 -7.17 -35.77 32.38
C LEU A 640 -6.14 -35.83 33.50
N ASP A 641 -5.04 -36.58 33.31
CA ASP A 641 -3.94 -36.67 34.25
C ASP A 641 -3.27 -35.32 34.46
N LEU A 642 -3.00 -34.62 33.37
CA LEU A 642 -2.43 -33.27 33.43
C LEU A 642 -3.35 -32.28 34.18
N PHE A 643 -4.65 -32.33 33.92
CA PHE A 643 -5.63 -31.53 34.64
C PHE A 643 -5.66 -31.81 36.14
N SER A 644 -5.55 -33.08 36.53
CA SER A 644 -5.41 -33.47 37.94
C SER A 644 -4.19 -32.84 38.61
N ILE A 645 -3.06 -32.79 37.92
CA ILE A 645 -1.80 -32.17 38.39
C ILE A 645 -1.96 -30.66 38.54
N VAL A 646 -2.46 -29.98 37.51
CA VAL A 646 -2.66 -28.53 37.49
C VAL A 646 -3.61 -28.12 38.62
N SER A 647 -4.70 -28.84 38.82
CA SER A 647 -5.67 -28.60 39.86
C SER A 647 -5.10 -28.81 41.28
N SER A 648 -4.21 -29.81 41.42
CA SER A 648 -3.57 -30.12 42.69
C SER A 648 -2.41 -29.15 43.06
N ALA A 649 -1.75 -28.52 42.09
CA ALA A 649 -0.55 -27.73 42.28
C ALA A 649 -0.75 -26.23 42.59
N ARG A 650 -1.98 -25.73 42.61
CA ARG A 650 -2.35 -24.27 42.73
C ARG A 650 -1.77 -23.40 41.62
N ILE A 651 -1.58 -23.95 40.45
CA ILE A 651 -1.06 -23.21 39.32
C ILE A 651 -2.21 -22.49 38.63
N ASP A 652 -2.17 -21.16 38.64
CA ASP A 652 -3.11 -20.34 37.83
C ASP A 652 -2.61 -20.31 36.39
N ALA A 653 -2.72 -21.46 35.74
CA ALA A 653 -2.17 -21.65 34.40
C ALA A 653 -3.19 -21.21 33.34
N PRO A 654 -2.85 -20.29 32.45
CA PRO A 654 -3.75 -19.86 31.36
C PRO A 654 -4.23 -21.02 30.48
N PHE A 655 -3.44 -22.07 30.34
CA PHE A 655 -3.79 -23.25 29.55
C PHE A 655 -4.83 -24.17 30.24
N ALA A 656 -5.05 -24.06 31.56
CA ALA A 656 -6.02 -24.92 32.27
C ALA A 656 -7.44 -24.77 31.72
N GLU A 657 -7.86 -23.56 31.36
CA GLU A 657 -9.15 -23.35 30.68
C GLU A 657 -9.22 -24.02 29.31
N SER A 658 -8.13 -23.96 28.54
CA SER A 658 -8.04 -24.61 27.24
C SER A 658 -8.01 -26.14 27.37
N LEU A 659 -7.29 -26.64 28.35
CA LEU A 659 -7.24 -28.07 28.66
C LEU A 659 -8.64 -28.64 28.99
N VAL A 660 -9.40 -27.94 29.83
CA VAL A 660 -10.80 -28.32 30.14
C VAL A 660 -11.67 -28.24 28.89
N LYS A 661 -11.52 -27.23 28.08
CA LYS A 661 -12.23 -27.10 26.79
C LYS A 661 -11.95 -28.29 25.88
N ASP A 662 -10.70 -28.72 25.78
CA ASP A 662 -10.33 -29.86 24.97
C ASP A 662 -10.92 -31.19 25.49
N ILE A 663 -10.89 -31.38 26.80
CA ILE A 663 -11.50 -32.55 27.43
C ILE A 663 -13.01 -32.60 27.15
N VAL A 664 -13.70 -31.48 27.30
CA VAL A 664 -15.15 -31.40 27.10
C VAL A 664 -15.56 -31.56 25.65
N LYS A 665 -14.71 -31.16 24.66
CA LYS A 665 -15.01 -31.38 23.23
C LYS A 665 -15.19 -32.85 22.84
N ILE A 666 -14.54 -33.77 23.53
CA ILE A 666 -14.57 -35.21 23.22
C ILE A 666 -15.87 -35.86 23.72
N ILE A 667 -16.54 -35.28 24.68
CA ILE A 667 -17.76 -35.83 25.27
C ILE A 667 -18.86 -35.82 24.21
N PRO A 668 -19.42 -36.99 23.83
CA PRO A 668 -20.46 -37.13 22.79
C PRO A 668 -21.80 -36.63 23.33
N PHE A 669 -22.05 -35.32 23.19
CA PHE A 669 -23.26 -34.67 23.71
C PHE A 669 -24.40 -34.61 22.68
N GLU A 670 -24.10 -34.86 21.41
CA GLU A 670 -25.09 -34.75 20.32
C GLU A 670 -26.06 -35.93 20.23
N SER A 671 -25.74 -37.05 20.88
CA SER A 671 -26.59 -38.24 20.93
C SER A 671 -26.81 -38.65 22.39
N PRO A 672 -27.84 -38.11 23.06
CA PRO A 672 -28.11 -38.42 24.44
C PRO A 672 -28.46 -39.92 24.56
N SER A 673 -27.57 -40.70 25.13
CA SER A 673 -27.79 -42.05 25.54
C SER A 673 -27.50 -42.19 27.02
N ARG A 674 -28.10 -43.16 27.68
CA ARG A 674 -27.88 -43.41 29.12
C ARG A 674 -26.42 -43.72 29.43
N GLU A 675 -25.68 -44.29 28.44
CA GLU A 675 -24.23 -44.56 28.55
C GLU A 675 -23.40 -43.28 28.38
N ASN A 676 -23.74 -42.42 27.43
CA ASN A 676 -23.11 -41.14 27.23
C ASN A 676 -23.33 -40.21 28.41
N GLY A 677 -24.54 -40.18 28.99
CA GLY A 677 -24.83 -39.45 30.21
C GLY A 677 -23.96 -39.85 31.40
N LYS A 678 -23.70 -41.15 31.58
CA LYS A 678 -22.80 -41.66 32.62
C LYS A 678 -21.34 -41.27 32.38
N LEU A 679 -20.88 -41.27 31.13
CA LEU A 679 -19.52 -40.84 30.77
C LEU A 679 -19.34 -39.35 31.03
N ILE A 680 -20.30 -38.52 30.65
CA ILE A 680 -20.32 -37.10 30.91
C ILE A 680 -20.25 -36.83 32.43
N GLN A 681 -21.14 -37.48 33.19
CA GLN A 681 -21.17 -37.34 34.65
C GLN A 681 -19.85 -37.80 35.27
N GLY A 682 -19.34 -38.95 34.91
CA GLY A 682 -18.09 -39.48 35.45
C GLY A 682 -16.89 -38.57 35.17
N THR A 683 -16.84 -38.02 33.98
CA THR A 683 -15.76 -37.06 33.62
C THR A 683 -15.86 -35.77 34.45
N PHE A 684 -17.07 -35.24 34.63
CA PHE A 684 -17.27 -34.04 35.43
C PHE A 684 -17.02 -34.25 36.91
N GLU A 685 -17.47 -35.37 37.45
CA GLU A 685 -17.18 -35.73 38.84
C GLU A 685 -15.67 -35.91 39.06
N TYR A 686 -14.95 -36.50 38.09
CA TYR A 686 -13.50 -36.60 38.17
C TYR A 686 -12.80 -35.23 38.12
N LEU A 687 -13.17 -34.38 37.21
CA LEU A 687 -12.64 -33.04 37.09
C LEU A 687 -12.89 -32.21 38.37
N TYR A 688 -14.10 -32.31 38.90
CA TYR A 688 -14.47 -31.65 40.14
C TYR A 688 -13.67 -32.14 41.35
N ASN A 689 -13.52 -33.46 41.54
CA ASN A 689 -12.81 -34.02 42.69
C ASN A 689 -11.30 -33.70 42.70
N ASN A 690 -10.73 -33.40 41.54
CA ASN A 690 -9.33 -33.07 41.40
C ASN A 690 -9.06 -31.55 41.38
N LEU A 691 -10.09 -30.70 41.46
CA LEU A 691 -9.94 -29.25 41.55
C LEU A 691 -9.65 -28.81 43.01
N ARG A 692 -8.69 -27.87 43.16
CA ARG A 692 -8.49 -27.18 44.41
C ARG A 692 -9.53 -26.06 44.55
N LYS A 693 -9.98 -25.82 45.81
CA LYS A 693 -11.06 -24.90 46.17
C LYS A 693 -10.96 -23.48 45.56
N PRO A 694 -9.82 -22.78 45.47
CA PRO A 694 -9.76 -21.44 44.91
C PRO A 694 -10.00 -21.35 43.38
N VAL A 695 -9.74 -22.46 42.66
CA VAL A 695 -9.82 -22.56 41.18
C VAL A 695 -11.08 -23.31 40.78
N THR A 696 -11.63 -24.14 41.69
CA THR A 696 -12.73 -25.09 41.42
C THR A 696 -13.97 -24.38 40.88
N GLY A 697 -14.45 -23.31 41.59
CA GLY A 697 -15.65 -22.61 41.16
C GLY A 697 -15.57 -22.04 39.74
N LYS A 698 -14.43 -21.46 39.34
CA LYS A 698 -14.21 -20.92 38.01
C LYS A 698 -14.13 -22.03 36.97
N LEU A 699 -13.44 -23.11 37.24
CA LEU A 699 -13.33 -24.26 36.29
C LEU A 699 -14.65 -25.01 36.18
N LEU A 700 -15.38 -25.16 37.27
CA LEU A 700 -16.70 -25.77 37.23
C LEU A 700 -17.69 -24.94 36.43
N LEU A 701 -17.68 -23.62 36.57
CA LEU A 701 -18.47 -22.73 35.75
C LEU A 701 -18.15 -22.88 34.25
N LEU A 702 -16.86 -23.02 33.91
CA LEU A 702 -16.41 -23.27 32.55
C LEU A 702 -16.95 -24.63 32.02
N VAL A 703 -16.87 -25.69 32.83
CA VAL A 703 -17.37 -27.00 32.45
C VAL A 703 -18.88 -26.93 32.21
N ILE A 704 -19.65 -26.32 33.10
CA ILE A 704 -21.09 -26.14 32.94
C ILE A 704 -21.38 -25.39 31.62
N ALA A 705 -20.71 -24.28 31.40
CA ALA A 705 -20.87 -23.47 30.21
C ALA A 705 -20.57 -24.24 28.92
N MET A 706 -19.49 -25.01 28.87
CA MET A 706 -19.10 -25.82 27.71
C MET A 706 -20.07 -26.95 27.41
N VAL A 707 -20.70 -27.52 28.44
CA VAL A 707 -21.73 -28.58 28.25
C VAL A 707 -22.99 -27.97 27.69
N LEU A 708 -23.47 -26.88 28.28
CA LEU A 708 -24.70 -26.23 27.88
C LEU A 708 -24.60 -25.61 26.47
N GLU A 709 -23.44 -25.09 26.08
CA GLU A 709 -23.19 -24.58 24.72
C GLU A 709 -23.41 -25.64 23.62
N LYS A 710 -23.17 -26.88 23.93
CA LYS A 710 -23.38 -28.00 22.96
C LYS A 710 -24.84 -28.38 22.74
N CYS A 711 -25.77 -27.93 23.60
CA CYS A 711 -27.19 -28.19 23.45
C CYS A 711 -27.74 -27.39 22.25
N LYS A 712 -28.49 -28.08 21.38
CA LYS A 712 -29.14 -27.44 20.21
C LYS A 712 -30.66 -27.58 20.23
N LYS A 713 -31.18 -28.31 21.23
CA LYS A 713 -32.62 -28.58 21.42
C LYS A 713 -32.96 -28.60 22.91
N THR A 714 -34.18 -28.22 23.27
CA THR A 714 -34.70 -28.24 24.64
C THR A 714 -34.58 -29.62 25.32
N SER A 715 -34.76 -30.72 24.58
CA SER A 715 -34.58 -32.08 25.14
C SER A 715 -33.12 -32.35 25.54
N GLN A 716 -32.13 -31.89 24.76
CA GLN A 716 -30.72 -32.03 25.10
C GLN A 716 -30.36 -31.18 26.32
N LEU A 717 -30.97 -30.00 26.45
CA LEU A 717 -30.83 -29.15 27.61
C LEU A 717 -31.34 -29.82 28.89
N HIS A 718 -32.50 -30.50 28.85
CA HIS A 718 -33.02 -31.25 29.99
C HIS A 718 -32.11 -32.41 30.39
N ASP A 719 -31.59 -33.18 29.43
CA ASP A 719 -30.62 -34.24 29.69
C ASP A 719 -29.33 -33.69 30.31
N ALA A 720 -28.90 -32.48 29.86
CA ALA A 720 -27.76 -31.80 30.41
C ALA A 720 -27.99 -31.35 31.86
N PHE A 721 -29.15 -30.78 32.17
CA PHE A 721 -29.49 -30.40 33.54
C PHE A 721 -29.44 -31.58 34.47
N GLU A 722 -30.07 -32.72 34.11
CA GLU A 722 -30.03 -33.93 34.92
C GLU A 722 -28.60 -34.46 35.15
N SER A 723 -27.76 -34.39 34.12
CA SER A 723 -26.35 -34.81 34.21
C SER A 723 -25.49 -33.86 35.09
N LEU A 724 -25.76 -32.57 35.02
CA LEU A 724 -25.00 -31.51 35.75
C LEU A 724 -25.50 -31.36 37.18
N GLU A 725 -26.76 -31.63 37.50
CA GLU A 725 -27.36 -31.44 38.81
C GLU A 725 -26.59 -32.18 39.91
N ARG A 726 -26.14 -33.39 39.67
CA ARG A 726 -25.33 -34.18 40.64
C ARG A 726 -23.95 -33.54 40.85
N LEU A 727 -23.32 -33.00 39.80
CA LEU A 727 -22.05 -32.35 39.86
C LEU A 727 -22.16 -31.05 40.68
N THR A 728 -23.16 -30.23 40.42
CA THR A 728 -23.38 -28.96 41.11
C THR A 728 -23.80 -29.15 42.59
N ALA A 729 -24.57 -30.21 42.89
CA ALA A 729 -24.96 -30.50 44.28
C ALA A 729 -23.75 -30.70 45.21
N ASN A 730 -22.70 -31.35 44.73
CA ASN A 730 -21.47 -31.56 45.49
C ASN A 730 -20.54 -30.33 45.50
N ALA A 731 -20.73 -29.40 44.56
CA ALA A 731 -19.87 -28.24 44.33
C ALA A 731 -20.43 -26.90 44.90
N LYS A 732 -21.61 -26.92 45.49
CA LYS A 732 -22.32 -25.69 45.94
C LYS A 732 -21.46 -24.72 46.77
N ALA A 733 -20.67 -25.28 47.71
CA ALA A 733 -19.77 -24.50 48.54
C ALA A 733 -18.62 -23.81 47.78
N ASP A 734 -18.21 -24.38 46.64
CA ASP A 734 -17.15 -23.82 45.79
C ASP A 734 -17.71 -22.83 44.80
N MET A 735 -18.95 -23.00 44.34
CA MET A 735 -19.66 -22.01 43.51
C MET A 735 -19.86 -20.68 44.25
N SER A 736 -20.09 -20.71 45.54
CA SER A 736 -20.19 -19.49 46.36
C SER A 736 -18.92 -18.58 46.34
N ARG A 737 -17.81 -19.05 45.83
CA ARG A 737 -16.55 -18.32 45.69
C ARG A 737 -16.31 -17.74 44.32
N VAL A 738 -17.23 -17.94 43.39
CA VAL A 738 -17.15 -17.34 42.02
C VAL A 738 -17.37 -15.83 42.18
N THR A 739 -16.47 -15.06 41.62
CA THR A 739 -16.60 -13.60 41.60
C THR A 739 -17.51 -13.13 40.46
N GLU A 740 -18.18 -11.97 40.67
CA GLU A 740 -19.01 -11.33 39.66
C GLU A 740 -18.27 -11.20 38.29
N ARG A 741 -17.03 -10.74 38.31
CA ARG A 741 -16.20 -10.59 37.08
C ARG A 741 -15.95 -11.91 36.36
N SER A 742 -15.82 -13.01 37.11
CA SER A 742 -15.64 -14.34 36.50
C SER A 742 -16.96 -14.84 35.93
N ALA A 743 -18.07 -14.63 36.61
CA ALA A 743 -19.40 -15.04 36.14
C ALA A 743 -19.84 -14.26 34.89
N GLU A 744 -19.62 -12.93 34.86
CA GLU A 744 -19.97 -12.06 33.73
C GLU A 744 -19.41 -12.61 32.39
N ARG A 745 -18.15 -13.01 32.35
CA ARG A 745 -17.52 -13.57 31.16
C ARG A 745 -18.24 -14.84 30.63
N TYR A 746 -18.69 -15.70 31.52
CA TYR A 746 -19.37 -16.94 31.13
C TYR A 746 -20.84 -16.70 30.83
N PHE A 747 -21.50 -15.78 31.48
CA PHE A 747 -22.88 -15.42 31.21
C PHE A 747 -23.05 -14.71 29.88
N ASP A 748 -22.17 -13.78 29.55
CA ASP A 748 -22.18 -13.12 28.24
C ASP A 748 -21.99 -14.09 27.07
N TRP A 749 -21.24 -15.16 27.31
CA TRP A 749 -21.04 -16.21 26.30
C TRP A 749 -22.19 -17.22 26.25
N LEU A 750 -22.61 -17.74 27.40
CA LEU A 750 -23.52 -18.89 27.51
C LEU A 750 -24.99 -18.51 27.39
N LEU A 751 -25.42 -17.50 28.17
CA LEU A 751 -26.84 -17.20 28.32
C LEU A 751 -27.56 -16.84 27.00
N PRO A 752 -26.96 -16.12 26.05
CA PRO A 752 -27.64 -15.84 24.78
C PRO A 752 -28.10 -17.09 24.01
N GLU A 753 -27.32 -18.16 24.08
CA GLU A 753 -27.63 -19.40 23.36
C GLU A 753 -28.54 -20.35 24.16
N VAL A 754 -28.32 -20.43 25.46
CA VAL A 754 -29.12 -21.36 26.32
C VAL A 754 -30.50 -20.80 26.61
N CYS A 755 -30.66 -19.50 26.80
CA CYS A 755 -31.96 -18.87 27.01
C CYS A 755 -32.92 -19.07 25.81
N ASP A 756 -32.42 -19.20 24.60
CA ASP A 756 -33.23 -19.51 23.41
C ASP A 756 -33.85 -20.92 23.48
N LEU A 757 -33.30 -21.83 24.29
CA LEU A 757 -33.78 -23.18 24.49
C LEU A 757 -34.65 -23.32 25.74
N CYS A 758 -34.70 -22.33 26.62
CA CYS A 758 -35.50 -22.33 27.83
C CYS A 758 -36.87 -21.68 27.54
N GLU A 759 -37.89 -22.53 27.35
CA GLU A 759 -39.23 -22.07 26.94
C GLU A 759 -40.18 -21.82 28.13
N ARG A 760 -39.89 -22.42 29.29
CA ARG A 760 -40.78 -22.41 30.49
C ARG A 760 -40.03 -21.92 31.70
N THR A 761 -40.77 -21.42 32.68
CA THR A 761 -40.23 -21.04 33.99
C THR A 761 -39.40 -22.16 34.63
N SER A 762 -39.81 -23.44 34.50
CA SER A 762 -39.07 -24.60 35.00
C SER A 762 -37.69 -24.78 34.39
N ASP A 763 -37.54 -24.46 33.10
CA ASP A 763 -36.29 -24.63 32.41
C ASP A 763 -35.28 -23.56 32.84
N ILE A 764 -35.76 -22.31 33.00
CA ILE A 764 -34.99 -21.19 33.52
C ILE A 764 -34.63 -21.38 35.00
N GLU A 765 -35.53 -21.99 35.77
CA GLU A 765 -35.27 -22.37 37.14
C GLU A 765 -34.17 -23.44 37.28
N SER A 766 -34.24 -24.50 36.43
CA SER A 766 -33.21 -25.53 36.36
C SER A 766 -31.85 -24.92 35.99
N LEU A 767 -31.83 -24.01 35.03
CA LEU A 767 -30.62 -23.30 34.65
C LEU A 767 -30.06 -22.47 35.80
N TYR A 768 -30.91 -21.74 36.56
CA TYR A 768 -30.52 -20.97 37.71
C TYR A 768 -29.98 -21.84 38.86
N ASP A 769 -30.67 -22.94 39.13
CA ASP A 769 -30.33 -23.85 40.21
C ASP A 769 -28.97 -24.57 40.01
N LEU A 770 -28.51 -24.72 38.73
CA LEU A 770 -27.16 -25.20 38.43
C LEU A 770 -26.08 -24.29 39.04
N PHE A 771 -26.37 -23.00 39.13
CA PHE A 771 -25.33 -22.01 39.46
C PHE A 771 -25.29 -21.59 40.91
N GLU A 772 -26.24 -21.91 41.77
CA GLU A 772 -26.32 -21.51 43.22
C GLU A 772 -25.26 -20.50 43.69
N MET A 773 -25.45 -19.22 43.34
CA MET A 773 -24.43 -18.22 43.40
C MET A 773 -24.59 -17.22 44.55
N PRO A 774 -23.53 -16.48 44.93
CA PRO A 774 -23.67 -15.31 45.81
C PRO A 774 -24.69 -14.30 45.25
N SER A 775 -25.29 -13.48 46.09
CA SER A 775 -26.40 -12.56 45.74
C SER A 775 -26.05 -11.59 44.61
N ASP A 776 -24.82 -11.12 44.55
CA ASP A 776 -24.29 -10.26 43.48
C ASP A 776 -24.16 -10.98 42.13
N VAL A 777 -23.65 -12.20 42.14
CA VAL A 777 -23.58 -13.05 40.94
C VAL A 777 -24.98 -13.49 40.51
N ALA A 778 -25.89 -13.79 41.43
CA ALA A 778 -27.29 -14.05 41.15
C ALA A 778 -27.97 -12.82 40.50
N SER A 779 -27.72 -11.61 41.00
CA SER A 779 -28.20 -10.39 40.38
C SER A 779 -27.72 -10.20 38.94
N LEU A 780 -26.45 -10.51 38.65
CA LEU A 780 -25.89 -10.50 37.29
C LEU A 780 -26.58 -11.51 36.38
N PHE A 781 -26.84 -12.73 36.89
CA PHE A 781 -27.58 -13.74 36.11
C PHE A 781 -28.97 -13.23 35.72
N PHE A 782 -29.76 -12.76 36.67
CA PHE A 782 -31.10 -12.26 36.42
C PHE A 782 -31.13 -11.05 35.49
N THR A 783 -30.19 -10.12 35.62
CA THR A 783 -30.11 -8.95 34.76
C THR A 783 -29.67 -9.30 33.35
N SER A 784 -28.80 -10.30 33.14
CA SER A 784 -28.37 -10.79 31.82
C SER A 784 -29.52 -11.53 31.14
N CYS A 785 -30.22 -12.43 31.82
CA CYS A 785 -31.43 -13.10 31.31
C CYS A 785 -32.53 -12.09 30.93
N ALA A 786 -32.79 -11.09 31.79
CA ALA A 786 -33.76 -10.04 31.51
C ALA A 786 -33.46 -9.30 30.20
N LYS A 787 -32.19 -8.94 29.94
CA LYS A 787 -31.76 -8.28 28.70
C LYS A 787 -31.98 -9.17 27.48
N ILE A 788 -31.72 -10.47 27.61
CA ILE A 788 -31.86 -11.45 26.53
C ILE A 788 -33.33 -11.66 26.18
N TYR A 789 -34.18 -12.04 27.17
CA TYR A 789 -35.59 -12.30 26.92
C TYR A 789 -36.35 -11.04 26.50
N LEU A 790 -35.96 -9.86 26.99
CA LEU A 790 -36.53 -8.61 26.53
C LEU A 790 -36.18 -8.30 25.06
N LYS A 791 -34.98 -8.72 24.61
CA LYS A 791 -34.55 -8.57 23.23
C LYS A 791 -35.30 -9.53 22.31
N GLN A 792 -35.58 -10.75 22.75
CA GLN A 792 -36.35 -11.74 22.02
C GLN A 792 -37.83 -11.29 21.83
N SER A 793 -38.41 -10.67 22.84
CA SER A 793 -39.78 -10.11 22.81
C SER A 793 -39.97 -8.87 21.92
N LYS A 794 -38.94 -8.35 21.27
CA LYS A 794 -38.98 -7.08 20.49
C LYS A 794 -39.76 -7.12 19.17
N GLY A 795 -40.22 -8.29 18.70
CA GLY A 795 -40.87 -8.43 17.38
C GLY A 795 -42.37 -8.25 17.38
N ASP A 796 -43.17 -8.84 18.34
CA ASP A 796 -44.57 -9.13 18.15
C ASP A 796 -45.56 -8.75 19.29
N LYS A 797 -45.29 -7.82 20.13
CA LYS A 797 -46.14 -7.54 21.30
C LYS A 797 -46.34 -8.73 22.25
N ASP A 798 -45.66 -9.84 22.00
CA ASP A 798 -45.77 -11.05 22.81
C ASP A 798 -44.64 -11.08 23.81
N TYR A 799 -44.93 -10.77 25.05
CA TYR A 799 -44.01 -10.84 26.18
C TYR A 799 -44.11 -12.18 26.93
N GLY A 800 -44.72 -13.22 26.35
CA GLY A 800 -44.93 -14.47 27.03
C GLY A 800 -43.69 -15.09 27.64
N ILE A 801 -42.60 -15.17 26.87
CA ILE A 801 -41.32 -15.73 27.36
C ILE A 801 -40.67 -14.86 28.42
N PHE A 802 -40.78 -13.55 28.32
CA PHE A 802 -40.32 -12.62 29.38
C PHE A 802 -41.19 -12.76 30.65
N CYS A 803 -42.47 -13.01 30.54
CA CYS A 803 -43.33 -13.27 31.67
C CYS A 803 -42.99 -14.61 32.35
N GLU A 804 -42.64 -15.64 31.57
CA GLU A 804 -42.14 -16.91 32.14
C GLU A 804 -40.86 -16.68 32.97
N PHE A 805 -39.95 -15.87 32.44
CA PHE A 805 -38.75 -15.47 33.17
C PHE A 805 -39.10 -14.66 34.46
N LEU A 806 -40.07 -13.76 34.38
CA LEU A 806 -40.55 -13.04 35.58
C LEU A 806 -41.11 -14.00 36.64
N GLY A 807 -41.69 -15.13 36.24
CA GLY A 807 -42.13 -16.16 37.18
C GLY A 807 -41.00 -16.70 38.04
N LEU A 808 -39.79 -16.86 37.47
CA LEU A 808 -38.60 -17.18 38.26
C LEU A 808 -38.15 -16.02 39.15
N VAL A 809 -38.21 -14.79 38.64
CA VAL A 809 -37.90 -13.60 39.45
C VAL A 809 -38.81 -13.47 40.67
N PHE A 810 -40.12 -13.72 40.47
CA PHE A 810 -41.07 -13.69 41.60
C PHE A 810 -40.85 -14.84 42.60
N LYS A 811 -40.35 -15.96 42.15
CA LYS A 811 -40.10 -17.14 43.00
C LYS A 811 -38.76 -17.05 43.75
N LYS A 812 -37.71 -16.62 43.10
CA LYS A 812 -36.30 -16.67 43.60
C LYS A 812 -35.68 -15.30 43.82
N GLY A 813 -36.18 -14.21 43.18
CA GLY A 813 -35.59 -12.88 43.22
C GLY A 813 -35.83 -12.16 44.57
N ASN A 814 -34.78 -11.55 45.12
CA ASN A 814 -34.85 -10.65 46.23
C ASN A 814 -35.14 -9.21 45.80
N SER A 815 -35.27 -8.29 46.76
CA SER A 815 -35.54 -6.87 46.47
C SER A 815 -34.47 -6.22 45.60
N GLN A 816 -33.21 -6.58 45.78
CA GLN A 816 -32.10 -6.06 44.98
C GLN A 816 -32.20 -6.52 43.49
N ILE A 817 -32.51 -7.79 43.28
CA ILE A 817 -32.71 -8.35 41.93
C ILE A 817 -33.86 -7.65 41.21
N ARG A 818 -35.00 -7.43 41.95
CA ARG A 818 -36.16 -6.71 41.40
C ARG A 818 -35.82 -5.28 41.03
N GLU A 819 -35.04 -4.59 41.88
CA GLU A 819 -34.56 -3.26 41.59
C GLU A 819 -33.68 -3.22 40.32
N GLU A 820 -32.73 -4.13 40.19
CA GLU A 820 -31.84 -4.21 38.98
C GLU A 820 -32.64 -4.53 37.72
N ILE A 821 -33.64 -5.39 37.80
CA ILE A 821 -34.54 -5.65 36.65
C ILE A 821 -35.34 -4.40 36.30
N GLY A 822 -35.83 -3.64 37.29
CA GLY A 822 -36.48 -2.35 37.06
C GLY A 822 -35.57 -1.36 36.32
N LYS A 823 -34.27 -1.33 36.66
CA LYS A 823 -33.27 -0.53 35.93
C LYS A 823 -33.03 -1.02 34.48
N VAL A 824 -33.19 -2.30 34.22
CA VAL A 824 -33.14 -2.81 32.83
C VAL A 824 -34.37 -2.35 32.05
N LEU A 825 -35.54 -2.40 32.66
CA LEU A 825 -36.83 -2.01 32.06
C LEU A 825 -36.98 -0.50 31.86
N CYS A 826 -36.30 0.34 32.61
CA CYS A 826 -36.34 1.81 32.41
C CYS A 826 -35.92 2.29 31.01
N LYS A 827 -35.26 1.44 30.24
CA LYS A 827 -34.89 1.70 28.86
C LYS A 827 -36.01 1.46 27.85
N LEU A 828 -37.12 0.92 28.27
CA LEU A 828 -38.32 0.73 27.42
C LEU A 828 -39.07 2.05 27.22
N SER A 829 -39.73 2.18 26.08
CA SER A 829 -40.69 3.27 25.89
C SER A 829 -41.92 3.04 26.80
N LYS A 830 -42.62 4.13 27.16
CA LYS A 830 -43.84 4.05 27.97
C LYS A 830 -44.87 3.09 27.39
N GLN A 831 -45.01 3.08 26.06
CA GLN A 831 -45.94 2.17 25.40
C GLN A 831 -45.53 0.71 25.59
N LYS A 832 -44.27 0.38 25.39
CA LYS A 832 -43.74 -0.99 25.59
C LYS A 832 -43.83 -1.48 27.03
N LEU A 833 -43.60 -0.56 27.99
CA LEU A 833 -43.77 -0.88 29.42
C LEU A 833 -45.23 -1.11 29.75
N SER A 834 -46.17 -0.36 29.15
CA SER A 834 -47.60 -0.56 29.29
C SER A 834 -48.08 -1.90 28.68
N ASP A 835 -47.53 -2.25 27.48
CA ASP A 835 -47.86 -3.50 26.83
C ASP A 835 -47.36 -4.71 27.66
N LEU A 836 -46.15 -4.57 28.25
CA LEU A 836 -45.61 -5.59 29.18
C LEU A 836 -46.41 -5.68 30.49
N ASP A 837 -46.85 -4.54 31.04
CA ASP A 837 -47.70 -4.49 32.23
C ASP A 837 -49.03 -5.22 32.04
N GLU A 838 -49.64 -5.05 30.85
CA GLU A 838 -50.85 -5.78 30.46
C GLU A 838 -50.60 -7.27 30.35
N SER A 839 -49.50 -7.69 29.72
CA SER A 839 -49.13 -9.10 29.59
C SER A 839 -48.88 -9.76 30.97
N VAL A 840 -48.20 -9.07 31.85
CA VAL A 840 -47.94 -9.59 33.23
C VAL A 840 -49.22 -9.72 34.03
N LYS A 841 -50.10 -8.75 33.96
CA LYS A 841 -51.41 -8.77 34.65
C LYS A 841 -52.31 -9.86 34.11
N ASP A 842 -52.30 -10.13 32.84
CA ASP A 842 -53.05 -11.21 32.22
C ASP A 842 -52.56 -12.60 32.68
N ILE A 843 -51.27 -12.84 32.68
CA ILE A 843 -50.67 -14.12 33.08
C ILE A 843 -50.78 -14.35 34.57
N TYR A 844 -50.49 -13.34 35.41
CA TYR A 844 -50.44 -13.46 36.85
C TYR A 844 -51.68 -12.94 37.55
N HIS A 845 -52.85 -12.80 36.85
CA HIS A 845 -54.09 -12.21 37.36
C HIS A 845 -54.61 -12.83 38.70
N SER A 846 -54.29 -14.12 38.96
CA SER A 846 -54.65 -14.84 40.17
C SER A 846 -53.60 -14.80 41.28
N ASP A 847 -52.38 -14.37 40.99
CA ASP A 847 -51.24 -14.32 41.95
C ASP A 847 -50.96 -12.88 42.48
N ARG A 848 -51.64 -12.57 43.61
CA ARG A 848 -51.47 -11.26 44.26
C ARG A 848 -50.02 -10.96 44.70
N THR A 849 -49.23 -11.99 44.99
CA THR A 849 -47.83 -11.83 45.43
C THR A 849 -46.97 -11.48 44.23
N ALA A 850 -47.11 -12.15 43.13
CA ALA A 850 -46.40 -11.86 41.87
C ALA A 850 -46.75 -10.44 41.37
N LEU A 851 -48.03 -10.06 41.41
CA LEU A 851 -48.45 -8.71 40.97
C LEU A 851 -47.84 -7.60 41.86
N ARG A 852 -47.78 -7.81 43.19
CA ARG A 852 -47.14 -6.86 44.09
C ARG A 852 -45.63 -6.71 43.76
N GLN A 853 -44.95 -7.83 43.54
CA GLN A 853 -43.52 -7.82 43.19
C GLN A 853 -43.29 -7.18 41.79
N TRP A 854 -44.26 -7.36 40.88
CA TRP A 854 -44.25 -6.66 39.63
C TRP A 854 -44.37 -5.13 39.77
N ASP A 855 -45.33 -4.70 40.61
CA ASP A 855 -45.47 -3.27 40.91
C ASP A 855 -44.18 -2.66 41.46
N GLU A 856 -43.45 -3.38 42.36
CA GLU A 856 -42.12 -2.95 42.84
C GLU A 856 -41.11 -2.77 41.67
N ILE A 857 -41.07 -3.71 40.74
CA ILE A 857 -40.16 -3.64 39.53
C ILE A 857 -40.55 -2.46 38.65
N LYS A 858 -41.84 -2.30 38.38
CA LYS A 858 -42.39 -1.26 37.55
C LYS A 858 -42.15 0.14 38.13
N ASP A 859 -42.36 0.33 39.44
CA ASP A 859 -42.10 1.57 40.14
C ASP A 859 -40.63 2.02 39.95
N VAL A 860 -39.69 1.11 40.03
CA VAL A 860 -38.27 1.39 39.73
C VAL A 860 -38.08 1.76 38.26
N ALA A 861 -38.69 1.04 37.33
CA ALA A 861 -38.56 1.30 35.91
C ALA A 861 -39.13 2.69 35.55
N GLU A 862 -40.24 3.12 36.18
CA GLU A 862 -40.85 4.41 35.96
C GLU A 862 -40.08 5.55 36.65
N SER A 863 -39.55 5.33 37.86
CA SER A 863 -38.82 6.35 38.63
C SER A 863 -37.41 6.62 38.07
N THR A 864 -36.79 5.64 37.45
CA THR A 864 -35.43 5.71 36.92
C THR A 864 -35.38 6.15 35.43
N SER A 865 -36.52 6.31 34.77
CA SER A 865 -36.61 6.68 33.38
C SER A 865 -35.95 8.04 33.06
N PRO A 866 -35.05 8.17 32.08
CA PRO A 866 -34.34 9.41 31.74
C PRO A 866 -35.24 10.61 31.44
N ILE A 867 -36.51 10.36 31.09
CA ILE A 867 -37.49 11.39 30.74
C ILE A 867 -38.00 12.12 32.01
N LEU A 868 -38.13 11.44 33.14
CA LEU A 868 -38.56 12.04 34.39
C LEU A 868 -37.46 12.81 35.11
N ASN A 869 -36.20 12.34 35.02
CA ASN A 869 -35.04 13.07 35.53
C ASN A 869 -34.79 14.40 34.83
N ASN A 870 -35.07 14.47 33.50
CA ASN A 870 -35.02 15.74 32.76
C ASN A 870 -36.17 16.69 33.12
N LEU A 871 -37.34 16.20 33.44
CA LEU A 871 -38.49 17.03 33.91
C LEU A 871 -38.30 17.53 35.32
N SER A 872 -37.80 16.71 36.28
CA SER A 872 -37.50 17.13 37.63
C SER A 872 -36.38 18.17 37.71
N ASN A 873 -35.38 18.07 36.86
CA ASN A 873 -34.33 19.08 36.72
C ASN A 873 -34.79 20.37 36.01
N LEU A 874 -35.81 20.33 35.17
CA LEU A 874 -36.46 21.50 34.61
C LEU A 874 -37.37 22.24 35.62
N PHE A 875 -37.98 21.50 36.58
CA PHE A 875 -38.78 22.10 37.67
C PHE A 875 -37.94 22.63 38.82
N LYS A 876 -36.75 22.09 39.06
CA LYS A 876 -35.77 22.62 40.05
C LYS A 876 -35.06 23.89 39.53
N ARG A 877 -34.91 24.12 38.26
CA ARG A 877 -34.36 25.36 37.67
C ARG A 877 -35.35 26.52 37.55
N LYS A 878 -36.61 26.39 38.02
CA LYS A 878 -37.59 27.46 38.10
C LYS A 878 -37.88 27.91 39.51
N LYS A 879 -37.08 27.49 40.47
CA LYS A 879 -37.23 27.93 41.90
C LYS A 879 -35.96 28.57 42.46
N ASP A 880 -34.95 28.87 41.63
CA ASP A 880 -33.85 29.77 42.01
C ASP A 880 -33.87 31.03 41.14
#